data_c635f32c4d4f14e6d315cf193da72823
#
_entry.id   c635f32c4d4f14e6d315cf193da72823
#
_cell.length_a   1.000
_cell.length_b   1.000
_cell.length_c   1.000
_cell.angle_alpha   90.00
_cell.angle_beta   90.00
_cell.angle_gamma   90.00
#
_symmetry.space_group_name_H-M   'P 1'
#
loop_
_entity.id
_entity.type
_entity.pdbx_description
1 polymer ?
#
loop_
_entity_poly.entity_id
_entity_poly.type
_entity_poly.pdbx_seq_one_letter_code
_entity_poly.pdbx_strand_id
1 'polypeptide(L)'
;MKEQYDAATNTTLTTHSTSSRINYEEVKGDEFRLLLLKPGSKNEPLECLLVVCNHRNFVAYEALSYAWGNLADTVELTCNNVPVSVTVNLENALRHLRSPSNIRVLWVDALCIDQSDSTERGVQIRLMKSIFSEARRVLIWLGPSTADTEAAFKLINRVVRTYVHRHFWRLENVLLPESSPLAQNYFDFSPSESFTRLSKWDLSPLIRLLQLPWFTRLWVFQEVAFAKEISVICGEKAIPWWRLAQSVMYLHHKGVLLEYEENDKAMIGVKAVAEMEKVRQNAKEQDMPRDLISVLLATSAAQCTDPRDKIYAVLGLVGDEGGGDQSNNRHPQIQVEVDYDADVGHVYQSLAQKYIAAKDLRILSCVSQRKRTALSEGVDLPSWVPDWTAIENDTPFIRYNLCTMFPGAQWLPSKQQPDIIKSNILQLPCVEIDQVESVVPTTTFTKTPLVKAFLSPHDRISLLENAQWVRACRHLLGQLDFMTQQHRQTYQEASPEFLCFVLVAGLSSNGHPIRDYEELFHAQYMALLDRAEDDPFRLSLDDRKKEIIAAVEAPIYLWSSKRLFGITKSGRAVLVPPGTRQGDRIVLPAYSGVPVVLRRNSGKRCEGTLLGEAFVPDVMSGEYVRVFKTNYLRIEESPSFAVYMIS
;
A
#
# COMPACT_ATOMS: atom_id res chain seq x y z
N MET A 1 13.30 18.72 -36.66
CA MET A 1 13.03 19.47 -35.42
C MET A 1 13.59 20.90 -35.44
N LYS A 2 14.79 21.14 -35.89
CA LYS A 2 15.23 22.53 -36.16
C LYS A 2 14.30 23.16 -37.21
N GLU A 3 13.96 22.42 -38.23
CA GLU A 3 12.97 22.82 -39.26
C GLU A 3 11.56 22.99 -38.73
N GLN A 4 11.10 22.16 -37.80
CA GLN A 4 9.80 22.33 -37.11
C GLN A 4 9.79 23.52 -36.17
N TYR A 5 10.92 23.81 -35.50
CA TYR A 5 11.08 25.00 -34.68
C TYR A 5 11.07 26.28 -35.53
N ASP A 6 11.79 26.27 -36.66
CA ASP A 6 11.82 27.39 -37.59
C ASP A 6 10.46 27.60 -38.28
N ALA A 7 9.70 26.53 -38.53
CA ALA A 7 8.33 26.61 -39.06
C ALA A 7 7.33 27.19 -38.03
N ALA A 8 7.45 26.78 -36.77
CA ALA A 8 6.57 27.30 -35.70
C ALA A 8 6.81 28.78 -35.37
N THR A 9 8.04 29.27 -35.60
CA THR A 9 8.39 30.70 -35.37
C THR A 9 8.03 31.62 -36.52
N ASN A 10 7.78 31.10 -37.73
CA ASN A 10 7.50 31.89 -38.95
C ASN A 10 6.00 31.95 -39.32
N THR A 11 5.08 31.40 -38.51
CA THR A 11 3.66 31.50 -38.80
C THR A 11 3.15 32.92 -38.54
N THR A 12 2.90 33.63 -39.60
CA THR A 12 2.37 35.01 -39.63
C THR A 12 1.02 35.08 -38.91
N LEU A 13 0.90 36.07 -38.04
CA LEU A 13 -0.31 36.45 -37.30
C LEU A 13 -1.52 36.59 -38.23
N THR A 14 -2.43 35.62 -38.19
CA THR A 14 -3.82 35.84 -38.56
C THR A 14 -4.61 36.08 -37.27
N THR A 15 -5.03 37.29 -37.10
CA THR A 15 -5.93 37.74 -36.03
C THR A 15 -7.29 37.04 -36.17
N HIS A 16 -7.59 36.07 -35.31
CA HIS A 16 -8.96 35.64 -35.06
C HIS A 16 -9.17 35.15 -33.62
N SER A 17 -10.18 35.74 -33.00
CA SER A 17 -10.98 35.37 -31.82
C SER A 17 -10.25 34.99 -30.52
N THR A 18 -10.58 35.74 -29.50
CA THR A 18 -10.28 35.57 -28.07
C THR A 18 -10.79 34.25 -27.48
N SER A 19 -10.16 33.14 -27.79
CA SER A 19 -10.27 31.92 -27.01
C SER A 19 -9.03 31.82 -26.13
N SER A 20 -9.19 31.94 -24.83
CA SER A 20 -8.15 31.79 -23.81
C SER A 20 -7.75 30.31 -23.57
N ARG A 21 -7.92 29.46 -24.57
CA ARG A 21 -7.69 28.01 -24.46
C ARG A 21 -6.64 27.58 -25.48
N ILE A 22 -5.73 26.67 -25.07
CA ILE A 22 -4.78 26.04 -26.00
C ILE A 22 -5.58 25.32 -27.10
N ASN A 23 -5.23 25.58 -28.33
CA ASN A 23 -5.67 24.74 -29.44
C ASN A 23 -4.70 23.56 -29.52
N TYR A 24 -5.10 22.42 -28.93
CA TYR A 24 -4.31 21.21 -28.96
C TYR A 24 -4.33 20.58 -30.36
N GLU A 25 -3.14 20.31 -30.89
CA GLU A 25 -3.00 19.43 -32.05
C GLU A 25 -3.39 18.02 -31.63
N GLU A 26 -4.24 17.33 -32.41
CA GLU A 26 -4.71 15.97 -32.15
C GLU A 26 -3.55 14.99 -32.06
N VAL A 27 -3.52 14.13 -31.04
CA VAL A 27 -2.55 13.03 -30.86
C VAL A 27 -3.18 11.71 -31.22
N LYS A 28 -2.47 10.86 -31.97
CA LYS A 28 -2.98 9.59 -32.48
C LYS A 28 -2.09 8.41 -32.08
N GLY A 29 -2.71 7.33 -31.65
CA GLY A 29 -2.00 6.09 -31.35
C GLY A 29 -1.01 6.25 -30.20
N ASP A 30 0.29 6.22 -30.50
CA ASP A 30 1.41 6.33 -29.59
C ASP A 30 2.02 7.76 -29.52
N GLU A 31 1.31 8.75 -30.03
CA GLU A 31 1.75 10.14 -30.01
C GLU A 31 1.49 10.79 -28.64
N PHE A 32 2.40 11.70 -28.28
CA PHE A 32 2.30 12.53 -27.09
C PHE A 32 2.93 13.91 -27.37
N ARG A 33 2.67 14.90 -26.51
CA ARG A 33 3.22 16.25 -26.66
C ARG A 33 4.39 16.48 -25.73
N LEU A 34 5.37 17.25 -26.21
CA LEU A 34 6.46 17.78 -25.40
C LEU A 34 6.34 19.29 -25.32
N LEU A 35 6.72 19.83 -24.16
CA LEU A 35 6.78 21.25 -23.84
C LEU A 35 8.18 21.78 -24.15
N LEU A 36 8.29 22.74 -25.05
CA LEU A 36 9.51 23.49 -25.30
C LEU A 36 9.48 24.78 -24.47
N LEU A 37 10.13 24.77 -23.31
CA LEU A 37 10.24 25.93 -22.45
C LEU A 37 11.31 26.87 -22.99
N LYS A 38 10.90 28.09 -23.39
CA LYS A 38 11.81 29.07 -23.96
C LYS A 38 12.80 29.59 -22.90
N PRO A 39 14.05 29.92 -23.30
CA PRO A 39 15.05 30.50 -22.42
C PRO A 39 14.62 31.88 -21.93
N GLY A 40 15.19 32.29 -20.80
CA GLY A 40 14.93 33.62 -20.25
C GLY A 40 15.38 33.73 -18.79
N SER A 41 15.40 34.94 -18.28
CA SER A 41 15.71 35.21 -16.87
C SER A 41 14.54 34.82 -15.95
N LYS A 42 14.80 34.65 -14.65
CA LYS A 42 13.76 34.27 -13.69
C LYS A 42 12.59 35.25 -13.62
N ASN A 43 12.79 36.50 -13.90
CA ASN A 43 11.77 37.55 -13.77
C ASN A 43 10.97 37.79 -15.06
N GLU A 44 11.40 37.23 -16.18
CA GLU A 44 10.69 37.38 -17.45
C GLU A 44 9.45 36.46 -17.51
N PRO A 45 8.41 36.81 -18.29
CA PRO A 45 7.25 35.97 -18.52
C PRO A 45 7.67 34.57 -19.02
N LEU A 46 6.94 33.54 -18.59
CA LEU A 46 7.16 32.20 -19.07
C LEU A 46 6.48 32.02 -20.42
N GLU A 47 7.25 31.56 -21.40
CA GLU A 47 6.77 31.20 -22.74
C GLU A 47 7.16 29.77 -23.09
N CYS A 48 6.24 29.05 -23.68
CA CYS A 48 6.46 27.67 -24.11
C CYS A 48 5.68 27.34 -25.39
N LEU A 49 6.11 26.27 -26.04
CA LEU A 49 5.45 25.69 -27.22
C LEU A 49 5.19 24.20 -26.96
N LEU A 50 4.07 23.68 -27.48
CA LEU A 50 3.80 22.25 -27.51
C LEU A 50 4.13 21.72 -28.91
N VAL A 51 4.80 20.57 -28.94
CA VAL A 51 5.10 19.83 -30.17
C VAL A 51 4.66 18.38 -30.03
N VAL A 52 3.99 17.86 -31.05
CA VAL A 52 3.60 16.45 -31.10
C VAL A 52 4.79 15.61 -31.51
N CYS A 53 4.98 14.48 -30.85
CA CYS A 53 6.01 13.49 -31.14
C CYS A 53 5.48 12.07 -30.85
N ASN A 54 6.23 11.07 -31.27
CA ASN A 54 5.95 9.66 -30.96
C ASN A 54 7.23 8.95 -30.49
N HIS A 55 7.10 7.73 -30.00
CA HIS A 55 8.21 6.94 -29.48
C HIS A 55 9.35 6.67 -30.47
N ARG A 56 9.13 6.86 -31.79
CA ARG A 56 10.14 6.66 -32.83
C ARG A 56 10.88 7.94 -33.19
N ASN A 57 10.26 9.09 -32.91
CA ASN A 57 10.77 10.39 -33.34
C ASN A 57 10.56 11.45 -32.25
N PHE A 58 11.29 11.34 -31.15
CA PHE A 58 11.31 12.36 -30.10
C PHE A 58 12.73 12.85 -29.80
N VAL A 59 12.81 14.03 -29.25
CA VAL A 59 14.05 14.59 -28.70
C VAL A 59 14.20 14.17 -27.27
N ALA A 60 15.44 14.03 -26.81
CA ALA A 60 15.72 13.82 -25.39
C ALA A 60 15.03 14.88 -24.53
N TYR A 61 14.17 14.47 -23.64
CA TYR A 61 13.37 15.31 -22.75
C TYR A 61 13.50 14.87 -21.29
N GLU A 62 13.04 15.73 -20.39
CA GLU A 62 12.90 15.45 -18.98
C GLU A 62 11.41 15.44 -18.61
N ALA A 63 10.98 14.52 -17.75
CA ALA A 63 9.60 14.48 -17.30
C ALA A 63 9.47 15.16 -15.93
N LEU A 64 8.50 16.06 -15.78
CA LEU A 64 8.24 16.77 -14.53
C LEU A 64 7.24 16.00 -13.68
N SER A 65 7.63 15.67 -12.46
CA SER A 65 6.82 15.09 -11.41
C SER A 65 6.60 16.13 -10.31
N TYR A 66 5.37 16.54 -10.07
CA TYR A 66 5.08 17.61 -9.10
C TYR A 66 3.67 17.46 -8.50
N ALA A 67 3.42 18.06 -7.36
CA ALA A 67 2.06 18.20 -6.84
C ALA A 67 1.35 19.36 -7.54
N TRP A 68 0.15 19.15 -8.06
CA TRP A 68 -0.58 20.23 -8.75
C TRP A 68 -0.84 21.44 -7.86
N GLY A 69 -0.97 21.23 -6.54
CA GLY A 69 -1.27 22.28 -5.58
C GLY A 69 -2.76 22.62 -5.54
N ASN A 70 -3.08 23.82 -5.07
CA ASN A 70 -4.46 24.30 -5.07
C ASN A 70 -4.86 24.71 -6.50
N LEU A 71 -5.85 24.03 -7.07
CA LEU A 71 -6.34 24.30 -8.42
C LEU A 71 -7.01 25.68 -8.57
N ALA A 72 -7.41 26.32 -7.47
CA ALA A 72 -7.96 27.67 -7.49
C ALA A 72 -6.86 28.77 -7.55
N ASP A 73 -5.60 28.42 -7.16
CA ASP A 73 -4.48 29.36 -7.18
C ASP A 73 -3.74 29.23 -8.51
N THR A 74 -4.12 30.08 -9.46
CA THR A 74 -3.59 30.02 -10.82
C THR A 74 -2.90 31.31 -11.23
N VAL A 75 -1.97 31.18 -12.17
CA VAL A 75 -1.28 32.27 -12.84
C VAL A 75 -1.26 32.01 -14.34
N GLU A 76 -1.12 33.07 -15.13
CA GLU A 76 -1.04 32.96 -16.59
C GLU A 76 0.41 32.79 -17.05
N LEU A 77 0.63 31.90 -18.01
CA LEU A 77 1.82 31.81 -18.84
C LEU A 77 1.43 31.78 -20.31
N THR A 78 2.36 32.03 -21.21
CA THR A 78 2.10 31.95 -22.65
C THR A 78 2.50 30.59 -23.20
N CYS A 79 1.51 29.83 -23.75
CA CYS A 79 1.74 28.58 -24.43
C CYS A 79 1.15 28.61 -25.84
N ASN A 80 1.93 28.27 -26.87
CA ASN A 80 1.53 28.40 -28.28
C ASN A 80 1.00 29.80 -28.65
N ASN A 81 1.61 30.83 -28.08
CA ASN A 81 1.23 32.24 -28.25
C ASN A 81 -0.15 32.62 -27.67
N VAL A 82 -0.76 31.78 -26.83
CA VAL A 82 -1.99 32.11 -26.10
C VAL A 82 -1.76 32.10 -24.59
N PRO A 83 -2.44 32.96 -23.83
CA PRO A 83 -2.38 32.91 -22.36
C PRO A 83 -3.08 31.64 -21.87
N VAL A 84 -2.43 30.94 -20.94
CA VAL A 84 -2.90 29.70 -20.33
C VAL A 84 -2.78 29.81 -18.82
N SER A 85 -3.86 29.47 -18.14
CA SER A 85 -3.87 29.41 -16.67
C SER A 85 -3.28 28.11 -16.18
N VAL A 86 -2.25 28.21 -15.35
CA VAL A 86 -1.60 27.05 -14.68
C VAL A 86 -1.56 27.28 -13.18
N THR A 87 -1.39 26.22 -12.40
CA THR A 87 -1.24 26.37 -10.95
C THR A 87 0.05 27.12 -10.59
N VAL A 88 0.02 27.87 -9.50
CA VAL A 88 1.19 28.59 -8.98
C VAL A 88 2.37 27.64 -8.77
N ASN A 89 2.13 26.40 -8.34
CA ASN A 89 3.22 25.42 -8.13
C ASN A 89 3.87 24.99 -9.44
N LEU A 90 3.10 24.82 -10.51
CA LEU A 90 3.65 24.51 -11.84
C LEU A 90 4.46 25.70 -12.39
N GLU A 91 3.93 26.89 -12.26
CA GLU A 91 4.63 28.11 -12.69
C GLU A 91 5.99 28.25 -11.97
N ASN A 92 6.01 28.06 -10.65
CA ASN A 92 7.23 28.06 -9.86
C ASN A 92 8.21 26.98 -10.33
N ALA A 93 7.74 25.77 -10.61
CA ALA A 93 8.59 24.69 -11.14
C ALA A 93 9.21 25.07 -12.48
N LEU A 94 8.40 25.54 -13.43
CA LEU A 94 8.88 25.95 -14.76
C LEU A 94 9.88 27.11 -14.68
N ARG A 95 9.64 28.08 -13.81
CA ARG A 95 10.52 29.22 -13.58
C ARG A 95 11.91 28.81 -13.05
N HIS A 96 11.93 27.83 -12.14
CA HIS A 96 13.18 27.27 -11.61
C HIS A 96 13.91 26.35 -12.60
N LEU A 97 13.15 25.69 -13.46
CA LEU A 97 13.71 24.79 -14.46
C LEU A 97 14.18 25.51 -15.72
N ARG A 98 13.69 26.73 -15.97
CA ARG A 98 14.04 27.50 -17.17
C ARG A 98 15.54 27.76 -17.25
N SER A 99 16.12 27.51 -18.44
CA SER A 99 17.50 27.86 -18.73
C SER A 99 17.61 29.34 -19.18
N PRO A 100 18.66 30.04 -18.81
CA PRO A 100 18.87 31.43 -19.29
C PRO A 100 19.09 31.51 -20.81
N SER A 101 19.67 30.47 -21.44
CA SER A 101 20.18 30.54 -22.82
C SER A 101 19.67 29.44 -23.73
N ASN A 102 19.15 28.33 -23.21
CA ASN A 102 18.77 27.18 -24.02
C ASN A 102 17.30 26.79 -23.81
N ILE A 103 16.66 26.31 -24.86
CA ILE A 103 15.35 25.69 -24.76
C ILE A 103 15.47 24.45 -23.87
N ARG A 104 14.54 24.28 -22.93
CA ARG A 104 14.41 23.06 -22.15
C ARG A 104 13.22 22.28 -22.62
N VAL A 105 13.44 21.00 -22.92
CA VAL A 105 12.40 20.11 -23.40
C VAL A 105 11.87 19.31 -22.24
N LEU A 106 10.58 19.46 -21.95
CA LEU A 106 9.92 18.86 -20.80
C LEU A 106 8.68 18.07 -21.25
N TRP A 107 8.32 17.08 -20.48
CA TRP A 107 6.96 16.56 -20.45
C TRP A 107 6.29 17.00 -19.15
N VAL A 108 5.11 17.58 -19.24
CA VAL A 108 4.35 18.15 -18.11
C VAL A 108 2.88 17.78 -18.33
N ASP A 109 2.34 16.92 -17.48
CA ASP A 109 0.99 16.36 -17.58
C ASP A 109 -0.10 17.44 -17.79
N ALA A 110 -0.04 18.53 -17.02
CA ALA A 110 -1.05 19.60 -17.07
C ALA A 110 -1.07 20.38 -18.39
N LEU A 111 0.01 20.37 -19.16
CA LEU A 111 0.11 21.10 -20.43
C LEU A 111 0.23 20.19 -21.65
N CYS A 112 0.84 19.02 -21.50
CA CYS A 112 1.04 18.09 -22.59
C CYS A 112 -0.20 17.23 -22.90
N ILE A 113 -1.15 17.12 -21.96
CA ILE A 113 -2.41 16.39 -22.12
C ILE A 113 -3.58 17.40 -22.17
N ASP A 114 -4.49 17.24 -23.12
CA ASP A 114 -5.77 17.95 -23.04
C ASP A 114 -6.62 17.36 -21.91
N GLN A 115 -6.58 18.03 -20.76
CA GLN A 115 -7.29 17.58 -19.55
C GLN A 115 -8.83 17.64 -19.71
N SER A 116 -9.32 18.28 -20.75
CA SER A 116 -10.77 18.39 -21.03
C SER A 116 -11.29 17.27 -21.94
N ASP A 117 -10.41 16.52 -22.60
CA ASP A 117 -10.75 15.37 -23.44
C ASP A 117 -10.52 14.07 -22.65
N SER A 118 -11.63 13.43 -22.24
CA SER A 118 -11.59 12.16 -21.49
C SER A 118 -10.96 11.02 -22.31
N THR A 119 -11.15 11.03 -23.61
CA THR A 119 -10.62 10.02 -24.53
C THR A 119 -9.09 10.14 -24.65
N GLU A 120 -8.61 11.37 -24.92
CA GLU A 120 -7.18 11.64 -24.96
C GLU A 120 -6.51 11.29 -23.63
N ARG A 121 -7.11 11.76 -22.51
CA ARG A 121 -6.60 11.46 -21.17
C ARG A 121 -6.45 9.96 -20.94
N GLY A 122 -7.45 9.16 -21.32
CA GLY A 122 -7.39 7.70 -21.21
C GLY A 122 -6.29 7.07 -22.05
N VAL A 123 -6.00 7.61 -23.25
CA VAL A 123 -4.87 7.16 -24.10
C VAL A 123 -3.53 7.55 -23.48
N GLN A 124 -3.37 8.80 -23.07
CA GLN A 124 -2.10 9.32 -22.52
C GLN A 124 -1.73 8.63 -21.20
N ILE A 125 -2.71 8.27 -20.36
CA ILE A 125 -2.47 7.48 -19.13
C ILE A 125 -1.83 6.13 -19.45
N ARG A 126 -2.27 5.44 -20.50
CA ARG A 126 -1.63 4.18 -20.93
C ARG A 126 -0.19 4.38 -21.44
N LEU A 127 0.11 5.57 -21.97
CA LEU A 127 1.46 5.92 -22.43
C LEU A 127 2.39 6.40 -21.31
N MET A 128 1.89 6.70 -20.10
CA MET A 128 2.71 7.23 -19.02
C MET A 128 3.93 6.36 -18.71
N LYS A 129 3.77 5.03 -18.70
CA LYS A 129 4.89 4.08 -18.52
C LYS A 129 6.02 4.37 -19.54
N SER A 130 5.70 4.46 -20.82
CA SER A 130 6.66 4.75 -21.88
C SER A 130 7.25 6.15 -21.73
N ILE A 131 6.41 7.15 -21.48
CA ILE A 131 6.83 8.56 -21.34
C ILE A 131 7.86 8.70 -20.21
N PHE A 132 7.59 8.13 -19.01
CA PHE A 132 8.53 8.20 -17.90
C PHE A 132 9.77 7.33 -18.09
N SER A 133 9.64 6.17 -18.75
CA SER A 133 10.77 5.29 -19.03
C SER A 133 11.71 5.80 -20.12
N GLU A 134 11.20 6.56 -21.10
CA GLU A 134 11.97 7.14 -22.19
C GLU A 134 12.60 8.49 -21.83
N ALA A 135 12.04 9.20 -20.87
CA ALA A 135 12.63 10.43 -20.36
C ALA A 135 14.10 10.23 -19.96
N ARG A 136 14.95 11.19 -20.29
CA ARG A 136 16.35 11.20 -19.87
C ARG A 136 16.46 11.10 -18.36
N ARG A 137 15.59 11.86 -17.64
CA ARG A 137 15.41 11.79 -16.19
C ARG A 137 14.05 12.35 -15.79
N VAL A 138 13.61 12.00 -14.61
CA VAL A 138 12.43 12.55 -13.95
C VAL A 138 12.88 13.61 -12.96
N LEU A 139 12.22 14.77 -13.02
CA LEU A 139 12.46 15.92 -12.14
C LEU A 139 11.32 15.97 -11.12
N ILE A 140 11.59 15.58 -9.89
CA ILE A 140 10.62 15.69 -8.80
C ILE A 140 10.72 17.09 -8.22
N TRP A 141 9.69 17.90 -8.40
CA TRP A 141 9.58 19.24 -7.82
C TRP A 141 8.79 19.21 -6.51
N LEU A 142 9.46 19.51 -5.41
CA LEU A 142 8.87 19.53 -4.06
C LEU A 142 8.41 20.94 -3.62
N GLY A 143 8.65 21.96 -4.43
CA GLY A 143 8.31 23.34 -4.15
C GLY A 143 9.52 24.24 -3.93
N PRO A 144 9.28 25.52 -3.55
CA PRO A 144 10.34 26.46 -3.21
C PRO A 144 11.16 26.00 -2.01
N SER A 145 12.43 26.41 -1.95
CA SER A 145 13.31 26.10 -0.83
C SER A 145 12.85 26.82 0.44
N THR A 146 12.88 26.10 1.55
CA THR A 146 12.67 26.62 2.91
C THR A 146 13.85 26.22 3.79
N ALA A 147 13.98 26.83 4.96
CA ALA A 147 15.00 26.43 5.93
C ALA A 147 14.91 24.94 6.30
N ASP A 148 13.69 24.42 6.41
CA ASP A 148 13.41 23.02 6.71
C ASP A 148 13.84 22.09 5.59
N THR A 149 13.51 22.39 4.33
CA THR A 149 13.89 21.56 3.19
C THR A 149 15.41 21.54 2.98
N GLU A 150 16.09 22.66 3.24
CA GLU A 150 17.54 22.72 3.22
C GLU A 150 18.18 21.88 4.35
N ALA A 151 17.60 21.96 5.55
CA ALA A 151 18.05 21.16 6.69
C ALA A 151 17.82 19.66 6.42
N ALA A 152 16.67 19.29 5.82
CA ALA A 152 16.39 17.91 5.42
C ALA A 152 17.41 17.38 4.40
N PHE A 153 17.76 18.16 3.36
CA PHE A 153 18.76 17.74 2.37
C PHE A 153 20.16 17.59 2.98
N LYS A 154 20.53 18.48 3.93
CA LYS A 154 21.78 18.33 4.70
C LYS A 154 21.76 17.05 5.55
N LEU A 155 20.63 16.76 6.20
CA LEU A 155 20.45 15.56 7.01
C LEU A 155 20.55 14.29 6.16
N ILE A 156 19.84 14.23 5.03
CA ILE A 156 19.90 13.12 4.07
C ILE A 156 21.35 12.85 3.66
N ASN A 157 22.09 13.90 3.25
CA ASN A 157 23.49 13.76 2.87
C ASN A 157 24.37 13.28 4.05
N ARG A 158 24.05 13.69 5.27
CA ARG A 158 24.75 13.24 6.49
C ARG A 158 24.49 11.75 6.76
N VAL A 159 23.23 11.29 6.65
CA VAL A 159 22.88 9.86 6.80
C VAL A 159 23.65 9.01 5.77
N VAL A 160 23.60 9.40 4.49
CA VAL A 160 24.30 8.70 3.42
C VAL A 160 25.80 8.61 3.70
N ARG A 161 26.46 9.71 4.03
CA ARG A 161 27.91 9.73 4.30
C ARG A 161 28.29 8.90 5.52
N THR A 162 27.47 8.91 6.56
CA THR A 162 27.83 8.28 7.84
C THR A 162 27.54 6.80 7.87
N TYR A 163 26.41 6.38 7.27
CA TYR A 163 25.89 5.03 7.46
C TYR A 163 25.75 4.25 6.16
N VAL A 164 25.27 4.86 5.07
CA VAL A 164 25.04 4.14 3.82
C VAL A 164 26.35 3.73 3.16
N HIS A 165 27.34 4.63 3.08
CA HIS A 165 28.65 4.30 2.49
C HIS A 165 29.42 3.18 3.22
N ARG A 166 29.26 3.06 4.54
CA ARG A 166 29.92 1.99 5.31
C ARG A 166 29.26 0.62 5.12
N HIS A 167 28.02 0.61 4.68
CA HIS A 167 27.19 -0.59 4.52
C HIS A 167 26.81 -0.85 3.06
N PHE A 168 27.24 -0.01 2.11
CA PHE A 168 26.85 -0.08 0.70
C PHE A 168 27.08 -1.47 0.09
N TRP A 169 28.19 -2.11 0.38
CA TRP A 169 28.47 -3.49 -0.01
C TRP A 169 27.54 -4.54 0.64
N ARG A 170 26.91 -4.20 1.75
CA ARG A 170 25.90 -5.05 2.39
C ARG A 170 24.49 -4.71 1.94
N LEU A 171 24.21 -3.46 1.55
CA LEU A 171 22.89 -3.04 1.07
C LEU A 171 22.60 -3.50 -0.36
N GLU A 172 23.60 -3.68 -1.20
CA GLU A 172 23.42 -4.40 -2.48
C GLU A 172 22.94 -5.84 -2.26
N ASN A 173 23.26 -6.42 -1.10
CA ASN A 173 22.83 -7.76 -0.69
C ASN A 173 21.50 -7.75 0.13
N VAL A 174 21.03 -6.60 0.63
CA VAL A 174 19.75 -6.47 1.36
C VAL A 174 18.56 -6.39 0.41
N LEU A 175 18.83 -6.05 -0.82
CA LEU A 175 17.85 -6.04 -1.91
C LEU A 175 17.86 -7.34 -2.70
N LEU A 176 18.52 -8.38 -2.19
CA LEU A 176 18.43 -9.72 -2.74
C LEU A 176 17.02 -10.30 -2.52
N PRO A 177 16.56 -11.17 -3.46
CA PRO A 177 15.28 -11.83 -3.35
C PRO A 177 15.09 -12.49 -1.97
N GLU A 178 13.87 -12.53 -1.48
CA GLU A 178 13.47 -13.13 -0.18
C GLU A 178 13.96 -14.58 0.01
N SER A 179 14.42 -15.24 -1.04
CA SER A 179 14.99 -16.59 -1.04
C SER A 179 16.49 -16.65 -0.68
N SER A 180 17.19 -15.51 -0.53
CA SER A 180 18.62 -15.52 -0.19
C SER A 180 18.84 -15.85 1.29
N PRO A 181 19.71 -16.82 1.63
CA PRO A 181 20.08 -17.11 3.03
C PRO A 181 20.67 -15.90 3.77
N LEU A 182 21.14 -14.88 3.05
CA LEU A 182 21.69 -13.64 3.61
C LEU A 182 20.59 -12.62 3.98
N ALA A 183 19.41 -12.66 3.36
CA ALA A 183 18.28 -11.83 3.76
C ALA A 183 17.76 -12.24 5.14
N GLN A 184 17.87 -13.51 5.50
CA GLN A 184 17.41 -14.06 6.77
C GLN A 184 18.18 -13.53 7.99
N ASN A 185 19.45 -13.13 7.83
CA ASN A 185 20.28 -12.61 8.92
C ASN A 185 20.23 -11.08 9.09
N TYR A 186 19.45 -10.37 8.27
CA TYR A 186 19.44 -8.91 8.24
C TYR A 186 18.37 -8.28 9.14
N PHE A 187 17.45 -9.08 9.63
CA PHE A 187 16.38 -8.64 10.54
C PHE A 187 16.74 -8.82 12.01
N ASP A 188 18.02 -8.79 12.33
CA ASP A 188 18.48 -8.76 13.71
C ASP A 188 18.16 -7.37 14.31
N PHE A 189 17.04 -7.28 14.99
CA PHE A 189 16.51 -6.09 15.69
C PHE A 189 17.35 -5.75 16.95
N SER A 190 18.60 -6.12 17.01
CA SER A 190 19.42 -5.64 18.12
C SER A 190 19.57 -4.12 18.01
N PRO A 191 19.25 -3.33 19.05
CA PRO A 191 19.53 -1.91 19.10
C PRO A 191 21.04 -1.72 19.02
N SER A 192 21.54 -1.58 17.79
CA SER A 192 22.97 -1.38 17.57
C SER A 192 23.37 0.00 18.12
N GLU A 193 24.67 0.18 18.42
CA GLU A 193 25.24 1.51 18.77
C GLU A 193 24.82 2.63 17.81
N SER A 194 24.41 2.28 16.59
CA SER A 194 23.87 3.20 15.57
C SER A 194 22.54 3.81 15.99
N PHE A 195 21.64 3.07 16.65
CA PHE A 195 20.35 3.61 17.11
C PHE A 195 20.55 4.71 18.15
N THR A 196 21.35 4.48 19.17
CA THR A 196 21.64 5.44 20.25
C THR A 196 22.29 6.73 19.73
N ARG A 197 23.01 6.67 18.60
CA ARG A 197 23.57 7.86 17.95
C ARG A 197 22.55 8.60 17.08
N LEU A 198 21.71 7.88 16.35
CA LEU A 198 20.72 8.45 15.43
C LEU A 198 19.57 9.11 16.16
N SER A 199 19.12 8.55 17.29
CA SER A 199 18.05 9.11 18.12
C SER A 199 18.41 10.49 18.73
N LYS A 200 19.69 10.87 18.70
CA LYS A 200 20.15 12.21 19.09
C LYS A 200 20.09 13.24 17.97
N TRP A 201 19.74 12.83 16.75
CA TRP A 201 19.64 13.77 15.62
C TRP A 201 18.24 14.35 15.55
N ASP A 202 18.16 15.64 15.22
CA ASP A 202 16.87 16.25 14.90
C ASP A 202 16.41 15.78 13.52
N LEU A 203 15.44 14.88 13.48
CA LEU A 203 14.84 14.36 12.26
C LEU A 203 13.64 15.20 11.79
N SER A 204 13.20 16.18 12.58
CA SER A 204 12.03 17.01 12.28
C SER A 204 12.04 17.62 10.88
N PRO A 205 13.18 18.11 10.34
CA PRO A 205 13.20 18.63 8.96
C PRO A 205 12.89 17.55 7.91
N LEU A 206 13.40 16.32 8.08
CA LEU A 206 13.09 15.22 7.18
C LEU A 206 11.62 14.83 7.27
N ILE A 207 11.07 14.78 8.47
CA ILE A 207 9.65 14.49 8.71
C ILE A 207 8.78 15.53 8.00
N ARG A 208 9.08 16.83 8.14
CA ARG A 208 8.34 17.89 7.43
C ARG A 208 8.49 17.79 5.92
N LEU A 209 9.66 17.38 5.40
CA LEU A 209 9.84 17.13 3.97
C LEU A 209 8.92 16.02 3.49
N LEU A 210 8.83 14.91 4.23
CA LEU A 210 8.01 13.75 3.88
C LEU A 210 6.50 13.99 4.03
N GLN A 211 6.09 15.08 4.68
CA GLN A 211 4.70 15.54 4.75
C GLN A 211 4.25 16.35 3.54
N LEU A 212 5.17 16.71 2.63
CA LEU A 212 4.82 17.47 1.44
C LEU A 212 3.82 16.67 0.57
N PRO A 213 2.85 17.36 -0.06
CA PRO A 213 1.76 16.71 -0.81
C PRO A 213 2.24 15.76 -1.90
N TRP A 214 3.42 15.96 -2.46
CA TRP A 214 3.97 15.09 -3.50
C TRP A 214 4.06 13.62 -3.04
N PHE A 215 4.49 13.38 -1.79
CA PHE A 215 4.68 12.02 -1.28
C PHE A 215 3.39 11.24 -1.07
N THR A 216 2.25 11.91 -1.06
CA THR A 216 0.95 11.25 -0.87
C THR A 216 0.25 10.92 -2.19
N ARG A 217 0.73 11.43 -3.32
CA ARG A 217 0.07 11.24 -4.62
C ARG A 217 0.25 9.82 -5.16
N LEU A 218 -0.81 9.27 -5.71
CA LEU A 218 -0.79 7.92 -6.27
C LEU A 218 0.01 7.84 -7.59
N TRP A 219 -0.14 8.81 -8.46
CA TRP A 219 0.50 8.83 -9.78
C TRP A 219 2.02 8.80 -9.72
N VAL A 220 2.63 9.36 -8.67
CA VAL A 220 4.09 9.43 -8.51
C VAL A 220 4.76 8.04 -8.43
N PHE A 221 4.00 6.99 -8.13
CA PHE A 221 4.53 5.63 -8.12
C PHE A 221 4.98 5.18 -9.52
N GLN A 222 4.20 5.45 -10.58
CA GLN A 222 4.63 5.19 -11.95
C GLN A 222 5.80 6.10 -12.36
N GLU A 223 5.73 7.38 -12.00
CA GLU A 223 6.74 8.39 -12.32
C GLU A 223 8.12 8.00 -11.75
N VAL A 224 8.16 7.45 -10.53
CA VAL A 224 9.38 6.97 -9.88
C VAL A 224 9.81 5.59 -10.40
N ALA A 225 8.86 4.67 -10.58
CA ALA A 225 9.17 3.27 -10.90
C ALA A 225 9.92 3.13 -12.23
N PHE A 226 9.48 3.86 -13.26
CA PHE A 226 10.00 3.71 -14.63
C PHE A 226 11.14 4.67 -14.96
N ALA A 227 11.39 5.67 -14.15
CA ALA A 227 12.44 6.65 -14.40
C ALA A 227 13.84 6.03 -14.50
N LYS A 228 14.61 6.38 -15.53
CA LYS A 228 16.05 6.02 -15.65
C LYS A 228 16.85 6.68 -14.54
N GLU A 229 16.73 7.99 -14.45
CA GLU A 229 17.36 8.84 -13.43
C GLU A 229 16.29 9.72 -12.78
N ILE A 230 16.47 10.03 -11.49
CA ILE A 230 15.55 10.91 -10.77
C ILE A 230 16.34 11.96 -9.99
N SER A 231 15.93 13.20 -10.15
CA SER A 231 16.43 14.35 -9.40
C SER A 231 15.32 14.93 -8.53
N VAL A 232 15.50 14.94 -7.21
CA VAL A 232 14.57 15.56 -6.25
C VAL A 232 15.01 17.00 -6.05
N ILE A 233 14.13 17.94 -6.40
CA ILE A 233 14.42 19.37 -6.48
C ILE A 233 13.56 20.14 -5.47
N CYS A 234 14.18 21.03 -4.73
CA CYS A 234 13.53 21.98 -3.85
C CYS A 234 14.21 23.35 -3.98
N GLY A 235 13.52 24.29 -4.59
CA GLY A 235 14.12 25.55 -5.02
C GLY A 235 15.35 25.32 -5.89
N GLU A 236 16.49 25.91 -5.51
CA GLU A 236 17.76 25.79 -6.25
C GLU A 236 18.54 24.51 -5.93
N LYS A 237 18.08 23.71 -4.99
CA LYS A 237 18.82 22.51 -4.54
C LYS A 237 18.23 21.27 -5.11
N ALA A 238 19.11 20.33 -5.45
CA ALA A 238 18.74 19.03 -5.96
C ALA A 238 19.58 17.92 -5.32
N ILE A 239 18.94 16.78 -5.09
CA ILE A 239 19.60 15.53 -4.68
C ILE A 239 19.10 14.38 -5.56
N PRO A 240 19.93 13.36 -5.83
CA PRO A 240 19.45 12.15 -6.48
C PRO A 240 18.45 11.42 -5.59
N TRP A 241 17.41 10.82 -6.18
CA TRP A 241 16.38 10.04 -5.49
C TRP A 241 16.95 8.98 -4.56
N TRP A 242 17.97 8.24 -5.01
CA TRP A 242 18.55 7.16 -4.22
C TRP A 242 19.06 7.61 -2.85
N ARG A 243 19.51 8.88 -2.72
CA ARG A 243 19.93 9.42 -1.41
C ARG A 243 18.76 9.58 -0.46
N LEU A 244 17.65 10.09 -0.96
CA LEU A 244 16.42 10.23 -0.18
C LEU A 244 15.90 8.84 0.21
N ALA A 245 15.71 7.95 -0.76
CA ALA A 245 15.16 6.62 -0.54
C ALA A 245 16.00 5.80 0.45
N GLN A 246 17.31 5.70 0.23
CA GLN A 246 18.21 4.96 1.13
C GLN A 246 18.25 5.57 2.54
N SER A 247 18.20 6.88 2.67
CA SER A 247 18.17 7.53 3.99
C SER A 247 16.88 7.21 4.74
N VAL A 248 15.73 7.31 4.08
CA VAL A 248 14.43 7.01 4.68
C VAL A 248 14.35 5.54 5.06
N MET A 249 14.69 4.64 4.14
CA MET A 249 14.67 3.20 4.37
C MET A 249 15.61 2.79 5.52
N TYR A 250 16.82 3.35 5.56
CA TYR A 250 17.78 3.09 6.64
C TYR A 250 17.25 3.56 8.01
N LEU A 251 16.75 4.79 8.10
CA LEU A 251 16.20 5.34 9.35
C LEU A 251 14.95 4.57 9.80
N HIS A 252 14.09 4.20 8.86
CA HIS A 252 12.90 3.38 9.14
C HIS A 252 13.30 1.99 9.66
N HIS A 253 14.21 1.30 8.96
CA HIS A 253 14.72 0.00 9.38
C HIS A 253 15.37 0.04 10.77
N LYS A 254 16.05 1.13 11.13
CA LYS A 254 16.63 1.32 12.46
C LYS A 254 15.62 1.72 13.53
N GLY A 255 14.34 1.83 13.20
CA GLY A 255 13.26 2.19 14.12
C GLY A 255 13.27 3.64 14.61
N VAL A 256 14.20 4.49 14.11
CA VAL A 256 14.32 5.89 14.58
C VAL A 256 13.16 6.76 14.11
N LEU A 257 12.47 6.39 13.04
CA LEU A 257 11.28 7.10 12.55
C LEU A 257 10.00 6.71 13.30
N LEU A 258 10.03 5.65 14.09
CA LEU A 258 8.88 5.20 14.88
C LEU A 258 8.44 6.23 15.94
N GLU A 259 9.36 7.10 16.39
CA GLU A 259 9.03 8.21 17.31
C GLU A 259 8.02 9.21 16.73
N TYR A 260 7.88 9.23 15.41
CA TYR A 260 7.03 10.17 14.68
C TYR A 260 5.75 9.51 14.16
N GLU A 261 5.44 8.28 14.59
CA GLU A 261 4.26 7.53 14.15
C GLU A 261 2.92 8.18 14.54
N GLU A 262 2.90 9.01 15.61
CA GLU A 262 1.72 9.81 15.97
C GLU A 262 1.36 10.84 14.87
N ASN A 263 2.28 11.12 13.95
CA ASN A 263 2.05 12.00 12.82
C ASN A 263 1.73 11.18 11.58
N ASP A 264 0.45 10.84 11.39
CA ASP A 264 -0.04 10.01 10.28
C ASP A 264 0.48 10.45 8.91
N LYS A 265 0.56 11.77 8.65
CA LYS A 265 1.02 12.30 7.37
C LYS A 265 2.49 12.02 7.10
N ALA A 266 3.34 12.11 8.12
CA ALA A 266 4.76 11.81 7.98
C ALA A 266 4.99 10.33 7.68
N MET A 267 4.28 9.45 8.37
CA MET A 267 4.39 8.01 8.15
C MET A 267 3.85 7.58 6.79
N ILE A 268 2.83 8.27 6.26
CA ILE A 268 2.40 8.07 4.87
C ILE A 268 3.57 8.34 3.92
N GLY A 269 4.28 9.46 4.08
CA GLY A 269 5.44 9.79 3.25
C GLY A 269 6.60 8.79 3.40
N VAL A 270 6.91 8.33 4.62
CA VAL A 270 7.92 7.29 4.87
C VAL A 270 7.57 5.99 4.13
N LYS A 271 6.33 5.51 4.31
CA LYS A 271 5.82 4.31 3.64
C LYS A 271 5.81 4.48 2.13
N ALA A 272 5.38 5.64 1.65
CA ALA A 272 5.36 5.94 0.22
C ALA A 272 6.76 5.85 -0.41
N VAL A 273 7.78 6.45 0.20
CA VAL A 273 9.17 6.35 -0.28
C VAL A 273 9.66 4.91 -0.31
N ALA A 274 9.39 4.13 0.75
CA ALA A 274 9.80 2.73 0.82
C ALA A 274 9.11 1.87 -0.24
N GLU A 275 7.80 2.03 -0.42
CA GLU A 275 7.04 1.29 -1.44
C GLU A 275 7.40 1.74 -2.87
N MET A 276 7.60 3.05 -3.12
CA MET A 276 8.08 3.54 -4.42
C MET A 276 9.43 2.93 -4.79
N GLU A 277 10.37 2.87 -3.83
CA GLU A 277 11.69 2.29 -4.09
C GLU A 277 11.59 0.79 -4.32
N LYS A 278 10.79 0.07 -3.55
CA LYS A 278 10.50 -1.35 -3.76
C LYS A 278 9.88 -1.60 -5.14
N VAL A 279 8.89 -0.79 -5.51
CA VAL A 279 8.26 -0.84 -6.85
C VAL A 279 9.28 -0.57 -7.95
N ARG A 280 10.16 0.43 -7.77
CA ARG A 280 11.22 0.78 -8.73
C ARG A 280 12.25 -0.34 -8.92
N GLN A 281 12.69 -0.96 -7.83
CA GLN A 281 13.65 -2.06 -7.89
C GLN A 281 13.07 -3.26 -8.61
N ASN A 282 11.88 -3.69 -8.23
CA ASN A 282 11.19 -4.77 -8.91
C ASN A 282 10.92 -4.46 -10.40
N ALA A 283 10.74 -3.19 -10.81
CA ALA A 283 10.61 -2.81 -12.22
C ALA A 283 11.90 -3.03 -13.02
N LYS A 284 13.06 -2.93 -12.37
CA LYS A 284 14.38 -3.17 -12.97
C LYS A 284 14.75 -4.64 -13.05
N GLU A 285 14.31 -5.43 -12.08
CA GLU A 285 14.55 -6.86 -12.01
C GLU A 285 13.49 -7.63 -12.79
N GLN A 286 13.48 -7.61 -14.08
CA GLN A 286 12.49 -8.17 -15.03
C GLN A 286 11.86 -9.55 -14.69
N ASP A 287 12.20 -10.15 -13.53
CA ASP A 287 11.90 -11.53 -13.17
C ASP A 287 10.68 -11.74 -12.25
N MET A 288 10.02 -10.69 -11.75
CA MET A 288 8.86 -10.86 -10.86
C MET A 288 7.59 -10.28 -11.49
N PRO A 289 6.69 -11.13 -12.01
CA PRO A 289 5.37 -10.67 -12.45
C PRO A 289 4.60 -10.11 -11.24
N ARG A 290 4.27 -8.83 -11.31
CA ARG A 290 3.44 -8.19 -10.30
C ARG A 290 2.00 -8.37 -10.68
N ASP A 291 1.25 -9.01 -9.80
CA ASP A 291 -0.19 -9.05 -9.97
C ASP A 291 -0.84 -7.72 -9.49
N LEU A 292 -1.97 -7.39 -10.09
CA LEU A 292 -2.63 -6.11 -9.84
C LEU A 292 -3.06 -5.93 -8.37
N ILE A 293 -3.53 -6.98 -7.68
CA ILE A 293 -3.91 -6.89 -6.26
C ILE A 293 -2.72 -6.48 -5.39
N SER A 294 -1.55 -7.09 -5.61
CA SER A 294 -0.33 -6.75 -4.87
C SER A 294 0.06 -5.28 -5.05
N VAL A 295 -0.06 -4.76 -6.27
CA VAL A 295 0.22 -3.35 -6.56
C VAL A 295 -0.82 -2.42 -5.93
N LEU A 296 -2.11 -2.75 -6.03
CA LEU A 296 -3.19 -1.99 -5.39
C LEU A 296 -3.00 -1.90 -3.87
N LEU A 297 -2.59 -2.99 -3.23
CA LEU A 297 -2.31 -3.00 -1.79
C LEU A 297 -1.04 -2.21 -1.44
N ALA A 298 0.01 -2.32 -2.22
CA ALA A 298 1.25 -1.55 -2.01
C ALA A 298 1.01 -0.05 -2.10
N THR A 299 0.09 0.39 -2.96
CA THR A 299 -0.23 1.80 -3.20
C THR A 299 -1.48 2.30 -2.46
N SER A 300 -2.11 1.46 -1.64
CA SER A 300 -3.41 1.75 -1.01
C SER A 300 -3.44 3.05 -0.20
N ALA A 301 -2.35 3.40 0.50
CA ALA A 301 -2.23 4.62 1.29
C ALA A 301 -2.07 5.91 0.45
N ALA A 302 -1.77 5.77 -0.84
CA ALA A 302 -1.57 6.92 -1.72
C ALA A 302 -2.91 7.55 -2.12
N GLN A 303 -2.91 8.87 -2.28
CA GLN A 303 -4.11 9.67 -2.52
C GLN A 303 -4.29 10.01 -4.01
N CYS A 304 -5.53 10.05 -4.44
CA CYS A 304 -5.94 10.53 -5.76
C CYS A 304 -7.21 11.38 -5.63
N THR A 305 -7.46 12.23 -6.60
CA THR A 305 -8.67 13.08 -6.63
C THR A 305 -9.85 12.28 -7.20
N ASP A 306 -9.62 11.52 -8.26
CA ASP A 306 -10.61 10.65 -8.87
C ASP A 306 -10.49 9.24 -8.25
N PRO A 307 -11.55 8.68 -7.64
CA PRO A 307 -11.50 7.35 -7.04
C PRO A 307 -11.10 6.24 -8.02
N ARG A 308 -11.41 6.38 -9.32
CA ARG A 308 -11.05 5.42 -10.36
C ARG A 308 -9.55 5.30 -10.54
N ASP A 309 -8.81 6.36 -10.22
CA ASP A 309 -7.35 6.38 -10.29
C ASP A 309 -6.71 5.38 -9.31
N LYS A 310 -7.42 4.97 -8.23
CA LYS A 310 -6.93 3.89 -7.36
C LYS A 310 -6.57 2.64 -8.18
N ILE A 311 -7.29 2.39 -9.26
CA ILE A 311 -7.02 1.29 -10.20
C ILE A 311 -6.18 1.77 -11.38
N TYR A 312 -6.59 2.85 -12.05
CA TYR A 312 -6.00 3.26 -13.32
C TYR A 312 -4.54 3.71 -13.19
N ALA A 313 -4.22 4.43 -12.10
CA ALA A 313 -2.87 4.93 -11.87
C ALA A 313 -1.82 3.83 -11.59
N VAL A 314 -2.23 2.59 -11.41
CA VAL A 314 -1.30 1.50 -11.10
C VAL A 314 -1.20 0.45 -12.20
N LEU A 315 -2.03 0.54 -13.26
CA LEU A 315 -2.04 -0.45 -14.34
C LEU A 315 -0.67 -0.59 -15.03
N GLY A 316 0.03 0.51 -15.23
CA GLY A 316 1.37 0.49 -15.79
C GLY A 316 2.42 -0.23 -14.92
N LEU A 317 2.15 -0.41 -13.62
CA LEU A 317 3.04 -1.09 -12.68
C LEU A 317 2.87 -2.61 -12.66
N VAL A 318 1.81 -3.11 -13.30
CA VAL A 318 1.57 -4.55 -13.48
C VAL A 318 2.48 -5.07 -14.58
N GLY A 319 3.02 -6.28 -14.44
CA GLY A 319 3.94 -6.86 -15.42
C GLY A 319 3.30 -7.06 -16.79
N ASP A 320 4.06 -6.78 -17.86
CA ASP A 320 3.62 -7.02 -19.25
C ASP A 320 3.71 -8.52 -19.61
N GLU A 321 2.84 -8.97 -20.51
CA GLU A 321 2.74 -10.35 -20.99
C GLU A 321 3.92 -10.84 -21.86
N GLY A 322 5.02 -10.11 -21.94
CA GLY A 322 6.07 -10.36 -22.92
C GLY A 322 7.30 -11.10 -22.39
N GLY A 323 7.26 -12.41 -22.22
CA GLY A 323 8.49 -13.20 -22.30
C GLY A 323 8.86 -14.12 -21.14
N GLY A 324 8.03 -14.30 -20.13
CA GLY A 324 8.27 -15.30 -19.06
C GLY A 324 7.60 -16.64 -19.38
N ASP A 325 8.26 -17.73 -19.04
CA ASP A 325 7.74 -19.09 -19.12
C ASP A 325 6.35 -19.16 -18.45
N GLN A 326 5.31 -19.46 -19.22
CA GLN A 326 3.90 -19.54 -18.74
C GLN A 326 3.71 -20.56 -17.62
N SER A 327 4.70 -21.40 -17.34
CA SER A 327 4.66 -22.42 -16.28
C SER A 327 4.75 -21.84 -14.86
N ASN A 328 5.21 -20.60 -14.68
CA ASN A 328 5.43 -19.95 -13.37
C ASN A 328 4.41 -18.86 -12.99
N ASN A 329 3.52 -18.44 -13.89
CA ASN A 329 2.49 -17.45 -13.58
C ASN A 329 1.36 -18.09 -12.75
N ARG A 330 1.41 -17.93 -11.44
CA ARG A 330 0.42 -18.47 -10.49
C ARG A 330 -0.89 -17.66 -10.43
N HIS A 331 -0.94 -16.48 -11.06
CA HIS A 331 -2.07 -15.56 -10.94
C HIS A 331 -2.61 -15.16 -12.31
N PRO A 332 -3.95 -15.04 -12.44
CA PRO A 332 -4.56 -14.63 -13.69
C PRO A 332 -4.20 -13.19 -14.02
N GLN A 333 -3.95 -12.93 -15.28
CA GLN A 333 -3.77 -11.56 -15.76
C GLN A 333 -5.14 -10.93 -15.98
N ILE A 334 -5.42 -9.87 -15.25
CA ILE A 334 -6.68 -9.15 -15.30
C ILE A 334 -6.50 -7.88 -16.13
N GLN A 335 -7.06 -7.88 -17.32
CA GLN A 335 -7.09 -6.68 -18.16
C GLN A 335 -8.18 -5.70 -17.69
N VAL A 336 -7.79 -4.46 -17.48
CA VAL A 336 -8.67 -3.36 -17.08
C VAL A 336 -8.64 -2.29 -18.17
N GLU A 337 -9.82 -1.94 -18.66
CA GLU A 337 -9.98 -0.80 -19.57
C GLU A 337 -10.09 0.49 -18.77
N VAL A 338 -9.39 1.54 -19.26
CA VAL A 338 -9.47 2.88 -18.67
C VAL A 338 -10.64 3.60 -19.30
N ASP A 339 -11.66 3.85 -18.49
CA ASP A 339 -12.89 4.56 -18.89
C ASP A 339 -13.28 5.56 -17.79
N TYR A 340 -13.05 6.84 -18.09
CA TYR A 340 -13.40 7.94 -17.18
C TYR A 340 -14.88 8.38 -17.29
N ASP A 341 -15.64 7.83 -18.20
CA ASP A 341 -17.08 8.07 -18.30
C ASP A 341 -17.88 7.03 -17.48
N ALA A 342 -17.25 5.89 -17.14
CA ALA A 342 -17.86 4.88 -16.29
C ALA A 342 -17.99 5.33 -14.83
N ASP A 343 -19.07 4.91 -14.17
CA ASP A 343 -19.26 5.13 -12.72
C ASP A 343 -18.21 4.39 -11.87
N VAL A 344 -17.80 4.99 -10.75
CA VAL A 344 -16.81 4.43 -9.82
C VAL A 344 -17.20 3.03 -9.33
N GLY A 345 -18.49 2.87 -8.95
CA GLY A 345 -19.00 1.57 -8.50
C GLY A 345 -18.89 0.51 -9.57
N HIS A 346 -19.20 0.88 -10.82
CA HIS A 346 -19.06 -0.02 -11.97
C HIS A 346 -17.60 -0.45 -12.20
N VAL A 347 -16.65 0.47 -12.11
CA VAL A 347 -15.22 0.17 -12.28
C VAL A 347 -14.74 -0.82 -11.21
N TYR A 348 -15.06 -0.57 -9.94
CA TYR A 348 -14.67 -1.45 -8.82
C TYR A 348 -15.32 -2.82 -8.91
N GLN A 349 -16.61 -2.85 -9.23
CA GLN A 349 -17.37 -4.09 -9.40
C GLN A 349 -16.87 -4.90 -10.60
N SER A 350 -16.60 -4.26 -11.74
CA SER A 350 -16.04 -4.92 -12.93
C SER A 350 -14.69 -5.59 -12.63
N LEU A 351 -13.82 -4.92 -11.89
CA LEU A 351 -12.55 -5.52 -11.46
C LEU A 351 -12.79 -6.75 -10.59
N ALA A 352 -13.65 -6.66 -9.58
CA ALA A 352 -13.95 -7.79 -8.70
C ALA A 352 -14.56 -8.96 -9.47
N GLN A 353 -15.46 -8.69 -10.42
CA GLN A 353 -16.06 -9.71 -11.29
C GLN A 353 -15.02 -10.46 -12.13
N LYS A 354 -14.06 -9.74 -12.70
CA LYS A 354 -12.98 -10.34 -13.49
C LYS A 354 -12.11 -11.28 -12.65
N TYR A 355 -11.80 -10.90 -11.41
CA TYR A 355 -11.08 -11.76 -10.47
C TYR A 355 -11.87 -13.02 -10.09
N ILE A 356 -13.16 -12.88 -9.80
CA ILE A 356 -14.05 -14.02 -9.47
C ILE A 356 -14.17 -14.96 -10.66
N ALA A 357 -14.37 -14.44 -11.87
CA ALA A 357 -14.44 -15.23 -13.09
C ALA A 357 -13.14 -16.02 -13.36
N ALA A 358 -11.99 -15.42 -13.02
CA ALA A 358 -10.69 -16.07 -13.07
C ALA A 358 -10.44 -17.05 -11.89
N LYS A 359 -11.39 -17.21 -10.98
CA LYS A 359 -11.29 -18.04 -9.76
C LYS A 359 -10.18 -17.59 -8.79
N ASP A 360 -9.81 -16.34 -8.86
CA ASP A 360 -8.89 -15.72 -7.91
C ASP A 360 -9.67 -14.96 -6.84
N LEU A 361 -9.99 -15.66 -5.77
CA LEU A 361 -10.79 -15.10 -4.68
C LEU A 361 -9.98 -14.25 -3.68
N ARG A 362 -8.70 -13.97 -3.95
CA ARG A 362 -7.91 -13.02 -3.16
C ARG A 362 -8.55 -11.64 -3.10
N ILE A 363 -9.33 -11.30 -4.11
CA ILE A 363 -10.09 -10.04 -4.15
C ILE A 363 -11.01 -9.88 -2.94
N LEU A 364 -11.57 -10.97 -2.41
CA LEU A 364 -12.46 -10.95 -1.25
C LEU A 364 -11.73 -10.60 0.06
N SER A 365 -10.41 -10.84 0.14
CA SER A 365 -9.58 -10.42 1.27
C SER A 365 -9.36 -8.90 1.31
N CYS A 366 -9.62 -8.21 0.21
CA CYS A 366 -9.54 -6.75 0.14
C CYS A 366 -10.84 -6.07 0.62
N VAL A 367 -11.88 -6.83 0.94
CA VAL A 367 -13.14 -6.29 1.45
C VAL A 367 -12.99 -5.83 2.90
N SER A 368 -13.44 -4.62 3.20
CA SER A 368 -13.45 -4.06 4.55
C SER A 368 -14.81 -3.40 4.85
N GLN A 369 -15.33 -3.65 6.06
CA GLN A 369 -16.59 -3.05 6.56
C GLN A 369 -16.39 -1.65 7.16
N ARG A 370 -15.30 -0.97 6.84
CA ARG A 370 -15.06 0.39 7.35
C ARG A 370 -16.06 1.40 6.75
N LYS A 371 -16.19 2.52 7.46
CA LYS A 371 -16.93 3.67 6.93
C LYS A 371 -16.36 4.04 5.57
N ARG A 372 -17.25 4.22 4.61
CA ARG A 372 -16.90 4.76 3.28
C ARG A 372 -16.15 6.07 3.44
N THR A 373 -15.19 6.30 2.59
CA THR A 373 -14.46 7.57 2.54
C THR A 373 -15.35 8.64 1.87
N ALA A 374 -14.98 9.90 2.03
CA ALA A 374 -15.65 10.99 1.32
C ALA A 374 -15.60 10.81 -0.21
N LEU A 375 -14.59 10.10 -0.72
CA LEU A 375 -14.44 9.81 -2.15
C LEU A 375 -15.43 8.75 -2.66
N SER A 376 -15.84 7.81 -1.80
CA SER A 376 -16.81 6.76 -2.14
C SER A 376 -18.21 7.00 -1.54
N GLU A 377 -18.42 8.17 -0.91
CA GLU A 377 -19.73 8.52 -0.35
C GLU A 377 -20.77 8.58 -1.47
N GLY A 378 -21.88 7.84 -1.30
CA GLY A 378 -22.93 7.72 -2.31
C GLY A 378 -22.72 6.63 -3.37
N VAL A 379 -21.57 5.95 -3.40
CA VAL A 379 -21.35 4.79 -4.27
C VAL A 379 -21.95 3.55 -3.61
N ASP A 380 -22.91 2.92 -4.27
CA ASP A 380 -23.53 1.66 -3.78
C ASP A 380 -22.74 0.46 -4.30
N LEU A 381 -21.95 -0.14 -3.39
CA LEU A 381 -21.13 -1.33 -3.69
C LEU A 381 -21.72 -2.56 -3.00
N PRO A 382 -21.88 -3.69 -3.71
CA PRO A 382 -22.12 -4.99 -3.08
C PRO A 382 -21.05 -5.29 -2.02
N SER A 383 -21.40 -6.00 -0.97
CA SER A 383 -20.50 -6.26 0.16
C SER A 383 -19.26 -7.08 -0.21
N TRP A 384 -19.26 -7.77 -1.33
CA TRP A 384 -18.14 -8.56 -1.85
C TRP A 384 -17.20 -7.76 -2.77
N VAL A 385 -17.51 -6.49 -3.05
CA VAL A 385 -16.68 -5.58 -3.87
C VAL A 385 -15.82 -4.71 -2.95
N PRO A 386 -14.49 -4.73 -3.09
CA PRO A 386 -13.62 -3.86 -2.31
C PRO A 386 -13.86 -2.38 -2.62
N ASP A 387 -13.92 -1.56 -1.58
CA ASP A 387 -13.80 -0.11 -1.71
C ASP A 387 -12.31 0.28 -1.66
N TRP A 388 -11.71 0.48 -2.82
CA TRP A 388 -10.28 0.79 -2.94
C TRP A 388 -9.89 2.13 -2.30
N THR A 389 -10.83 3.02 -2.02
CA THR A 389 -10.57 4.26 -1.30
C THR A 389 -10.48 4.06 0.21
N ALA A 390 -11.06 2.98 0.73
CA ALA A 390 -11.13 2.68 2.16
C ALA A 390 -10.02 1.74 2.67
N ILE A 391 -9.27 1.08 1.76
CA ILE A 391 -8.24 0.08 2.10
C ILE A 391 -6.96 0.70 2.70
N GLU A 392 -6.82 2.01 2.71
CA GLU A 392 -5.60 2.76 3.07
C GLU A 392 -4.87 2.23 4.31
N ASN A 393 -5.62 1.75 5.28
CA ASN A 393 -5.08 1.31 6.56
C ASN A 393 -5.28 -0.18 6.83
N ASP A 394 -5.83 -0.94 5.90
CA ASP A 394 -6.03 -2.37 6.10
C ASP A 394 -4.78 -3.16 5.70
N THR A 395 -4.51 -4.20 6.46
CA THR A 395 -3.44 -5.16 6.19
C THR A 395 -4.07 -6.52 5.89
N PRO A 396 -4.59 -6.72 4.64
CA PRO A 396 -5.11 -8.02 4.27
C PRO A 396 -4.02 -9.07 4.40
N PHE A 397 -4.38 -10.29 4.79
CA PHE A 397 -3.42 -11.39 4.91
C PHE A 397 -2.75 -11.70 3.57
N ILE A 398 -3.41 -11.46 2.45
CA ILE A 398 -2.84 -11.66 1.11
C ILE A 398 -1.69 -10.72 0.76
N ARG A 399 -1.55 -9.55 1.42
CA ARG A 399 -0.48 -8.57 1.15
C ARG A 399 0.92 -9.17 1.28
N TYR A 400 1.07 -10.21 2.08
CA TYR A 400 2.33 -10.87 2.39
C TYR A 400 2.44 -12.26 1.76
N ASN A 401 1.71 -12.53 0.67
CA ASN A 401 1.66 -13.84 0.02
C ASN A 401 1.27 -15.00 0.96
N LEU A 402 0.54 -14.70 2.04
CA LEU A 402 0.13 -15.70 3.03
C LEU A 402 -0.72 -16.81 2.42
N CYS A 403 -1.43 -16.52 1.33
CA CYS A 403 -2.16 -17.55 0.57
C CYS A 403 -1.27 -18.66 0.03
N THR A 404 0.04 -18.40 -0.20
CA THR A 404 1.00 -19.43 -0.59
C THR A 404 1.57 -20.19 0.61
N MET A 405 1.56 -19.56 1.79
CA MET A 405 2.04 -20.15 3.03
C MET A 405 0.99 -21.05 3.70
N PHE A 406 -0.29 -20.82 3.41
CA PHE A 406 -1.41 -21.63 3.90
C PHE A 406 -2.06 -22.42 2.76
N PRO A 407 -1.45 -23.47 2.26
CA PRO A 407 -1.91 -24.20 1.07
C PRO A 407 -3.24 -24.93 1.27
N GLY A 408 -3.85 -24.83 2.45
CA GLY A 408 -4.97 -25.67 2.83
C GLY A 408 -6.23 -25.53 1.98
N ALA A 409 -6.58 -24.30 1.58
CA ALA A 409 -7.88 -24.03 0.96
C ALA A 409 -7.88 -24.08 -0.58
N GLN A 410 -6.74 -23.93 -1.23
CA GLN A 410 -6.65 -24.03 -2.70
C GLN A 410 -7.08 -25.41 -3.25
N TRP A 411 -7.19 -26.41 -2.37
CA TRP A 411 -7.42 -27.81 -2.72
C TRP A 411 -8.82 -28.32 -2.39
N LEU A 412 -9.76 -27.46 -1.98
CA LEU A 412 -11.13 -27.89 -1.77
C LEU A 412 -11.84 -27.99 -3.14
N PRO A 413 -11.98 -29.20 -3.73
CA PRO A 413 -12.66 -29.36 -5.01
C PRO A 413 -14.14 -29.10 -4.79
N SER A 414 -14.68 -28.02 -5.29
CA SER A 414 -16.11 -27.82 -5.40
C SER A 414 -16.58 -28.15 -6.81
N LYS A 415 -17.69 -28.92 -6.93
CA LYS A 415 -18.38 -29.09 -8.20
C LYS A 415 -19.05 -27.79 -8.66
N GLN A 416 -19.36 -26.92 -7.71
CA GLN A 416 -19.91 -25.59 -7.96
C GLN A 416 -18.77 -24.56 -7.97
N GLN A 417 -18.83 -23.64 -8.91
CA GLN A 417 -17.87 -22.56 -9.05
C GLN A 417 -18.46 -21.26 -8.47
N PRO A 418 -17.63 -20.33 -8.02
CA PRO A 418 -18.09 -18.96 -7.75
C PRO A 418 -18.72 -18.38 -9.02
N ASP A 419 -19.87 -17.74 -8.87
CA ASP A 419 -20.58 -17.12 -9.99
C ASP A 419 -21.28 -15.83 -9.55
N ILE A 420 -21.57 -14.96 -10.48
CA ILE A 420 -22.24 -13.69 -10.21
C ILE A 420 -23.64 -13.73 -10.83
N ILE A 421 -24.64 -13.71 -9.96
CA ILE A 421 -26.03 -13.72 -10.34
C ILE A 421 -26.59 -12.30 -10.28
N LYS A 422 -27.28 -11.87 -11.36
CA LYS A 422 -27.96 -10.57 -11.42
C LYS A 422 -27.04 -9.37 -11.09
N SER A 423 -25.79 -9.40 -11.59
CA SER A 423 -24.74 -8.39 -11.43
C SER A 423 -24.32 -8.02 -10.00
N ASN A 424 -25.19 -8.16 -8.99
CA ASN A 424 -24.93 -7.69 -7.61
C ASN A 424 -24.83 -8.80 -6.58
N ILE A 425 -25.14 -10.04 -6.94
CA ILE A 425 -25.16 -11.17 -6.01
C ILE A 425 -24.04 -12.14 -6.38
N LEU A 426 -23.08 -12.31 -5.47
CA LEU A 426 -22.04 -13.33 -5.58
C LEU A 426 -22.56 -14.64 -5.01
N GLN A 427 -22.61 -15.67 -5.85
CA GLN A 427 -22.83 -17.05 -5.45
C GLN A 427 -21.48 -17.68 -5.07
N LEU A 428 -21.29 -17.98 -3.79
CA LEU A 428 -20.01 -18.42 -3.26
C LEU A 428 -20.14 -19.80 -2.58
N PRO A 429 -19.57 -20.86 -3.17
CA PRO A 429 -19.48 -22.16 -2.52
C PRO A 429 -18.50 -22.10 -1.36
N CYS A 430 -18.95 -22.43 -0.15
CA CYS A 430 -18.13 -22.35 1.06
C CYS A 430 -18.29 -23.60 1.92
N VAL A 431 -17.25 -23.94 2.66
CA VAL A 431 -17.33 -24.83 3.81
C VAL A 431 -17.52 -23.97 5.06
N GLU A 432 -18.58 -24.24 5.83
CA GLU A 432 -18.76 -23.57 7.11
C GLU A 432 -17.75 -24.14 8.12
N ILE A 433 -16.91 -23.25 8.69
CA ILE A 433 -15.91 -23.62 9.68
C ILE A 433 -16.55 -23.60 11.06
N ASP A 434 -17.18 -22.45 11.41
CA ASP A 434 -17.72 -22.24 12.75
C ASP A 434 -18.63 -20.98 12.80
N GLN A 435 -19.16 -20.72 13.99
CA GLN A 435 -19.94 -19.52 14.28
C GLN A 435 -19.29 -18.75 15.43
N VAL A 436 -19.22 -17.43 15.31
CA VAL A 436 -18.69 -16.55 16.34
C VAL A 436 -19.61 -16.60 17.57
N GLU A 437 -19.05 -16.89 18.73
CA GLU A 437 -19.76 -16.91 20.02
C GLU A 437 -19.57 -15.62 20.78
N SER A 438 -18.34 -15.11 20.85
CA SER A 438 -18.02 -13.89 21.57
C SER A 438 -16.83 -13.17 20.93
N VAL A 439 -16.77 -11.86 21.11
CA VAL A 439 -15.66 -11.02 20.66
C VAL A 439 -15.25 -10.03 21.74
N VAL A 440 -13.95 -9.73 21.81
CA VAL A 440 -13.43 -8.64 22.64
C VAL A 440 -13.45 -7.38 21.79
N PRO A 441 -14.12 -6.31 22.22
CA PRO A 441 -14.06 -5.04 21.52
C PRO A 441 -12.61 -4.55 21.42
N THR A 442 -12.22 -4.07 20.26
CA THR A 442 -10.94 -3.36 20.12
C THR A 442 -11.02 -2.06 20.90
N THR A 443 -10.37 -2.03 22.05
CA THR A 443 -9.81 -0.78 22.57
C THR A 443 -8.61 -0.43 21.67
N THR A 444 -8.28 0.83 21.56
CA THR A 444 -7.17 1.29 20.75
C THR A 444 -5.86 0.67 21.23
N PHE A 445 -5.48 -0.47 20.64
CA PHE A 445 -4.14 -1.01 20.84
C PHE A 445 -3.16 -0.04 20.17
N THR A 446 -2.32 0.59 20.99
CA THR A 446 -1.33 1.56 20.53
C THR A 446 0.06 0.97 20.71
N LYS A 447 0.96 1.25 19.75
CA LYS A 447 2.37 0.91 19.95
C LYS A 447 2.94 1.74 21.08
N THR A 448 3.63 1.09 22.00
CA THR A 448 4.37 1.80 23.04
C THR A 448 5.62 2.44 22.44
N PRO A 449 5.78 3.78 22.48
CA PRO A 449 6.97 4.42 21.93
C PRO A 449 8.20 4.07 22.77
N LEU A 450 9.10 3.24 22.26
CA LEU A 450 10.23 2.67 23.00
C LEU A 450 11.53 3.46 22.91
N VAL A 451 11.51 4.60 22.25
CA VAL A 451 12.76 5.31 21.87
C VAL A 451 13.36 6.11 23.01
N LYS A 452 12.58 6.49 24.01
CA LYS A 452 13.09 7.25 25.15
C LYS A 452 13.62 6.32 26.24
N ALA A 453 14.73 6.69 26.86
CA ALA A 453 15.34 5.94 27.98
C ALA A 453 14.39 5.74 29.17
N PHE A 454 13.37 6.61 29.27
CA PHE A 454 12.29 6.54 30.25
C PHE A 454 10.96 6.68 29.51
N LEU A 455 10.02 5.79 29.82
CA LEU A 455 8.64 5.92 29.35
C LEU A 455 8.08 7.26 29.86
N SER A 456 7.51 8.05 28.97
CA SER A 456 6.69 9.18 29.37
C SER A 456 5.45 8.69 30.13
N PRO A 457 4.76 9.53 30.92
CA PRO A 457 3.49 9.13 31.50
C PRO A 457 2.48 8.61 30.47
N HIS A 458 2.50 9.15 29.25
CA HIS A 458 1.63 8.71 28.15
C HIS A 458 2.00 7.30 27.66
N ASP A 459 3.29 7.02 27.48
CA ASP A 459 3.76 5.68 27.03
C ASP A 459 3.39 4.59 28.04
N ARG A 460 3.40 4.92 29.36
CA ARG A 460 2.98 4.02 30.42
C ARG A 460 1.48 3.75 30.39
N ILE A 461 0.67 4.76 30.06
CA ILE A 461 -0.77 4.61 29.88
C ILE A 461 -1.05 3.67 28.70
N SER A 462 -0.38 3.86 27.56
CA SER A 462 -0.51 3.00 26.37
C SER A 462 -0.14 1.55 26.68
N LEU A 463 0.95 1.31 27.41
CA LEU A 463 1.33 -0.04 27.83
C LEU A 463 0.29 -0.68 28.75
N LEU A 464 -0.31 0.11 29.66
CA LEU A 464 -1.37 -0.35 30.56
C LEU A 464 -2.65 -0.69 29.77
N GLU A 465 -3.04 0.16 28.83
CA GLU A 465 -4.20 -0.10 27.94
C GLU A 465 -4.00 -1.36 27.11
N ASN A 466 -2.80 -1.56 26.57
CA ASN A 466 -2.43 -2.78 25.86
C ASN A 466 -2.52 -4.02 26.78
N ALA A 467 -2.03 -3.91 28.02
CA ALA A 467 -2.12 -4.98 29.01
C ALA A 467 -3.57 -5.33 29.35
N GLN A 468 -4.42 -4.33 29.55
CA GLN A 468 -5.86 -4.54 29.82
C GLN A 468 -6.57 -5.23 28.65
N TRP A 469 -6.26 -4.86 27.41
CA TRP A 469 -6.84 -5.49 26.23
C TRP A 469 -6.37 -6.94 26.07
N VAL A 470 -5.07 -7.22 26.22
CA VAL A 470 -4.52 -8.58 26.20
C VAL A 470 -5.11 -9.43 27.32
N ARG A 471 -5.32 -8.86 28.51
CA ARG A 471 -5.99 -9.56 29.62
C ARG A 471 -7.44 -9.91 29.27
N ALA A 472 -8.19 -9.00 28.63
CA ALA A 472 -9.55 -9.29 28.18
C ALA A 472 -9.57 -10.43 27.15
N CYS A 473 -8.61 -10.48 26.24
CA CYS A 473 -8.44 -11.60 25.32
C CYS A 473 -8.10 -12.92 26.06
N ARG A 474 -7.19 -12.87 27.04
CA ARG A 474 -6.83 -14.02 27.88
C ARG A 474 -8.03 -14.52 28.69
N HIS A 475 -8.80 -13.61 29.29
CA HIS A 475 -9.99 -13.95 30.05
C HIS A 475 -11.04 -14.64 29.17
N LEU A 476 -11.26 -14.12 27.95
CA LEU A 476 -12.17 -14.74 26.99
C LEU A 476 -11.66 -16.11 26.58
N LEU A 477 -10.35 -16.27 26.34
CA LEU A 477 -9.73 -17.55 26.03
C LEU A 477 -9.87 -18.56 27.18
N GLY A 478 -9.69 -18.12 28.44
CA GLY A 478 -9.83 -18.95 29.64
C GLY A 478 -11.27 -19.45 29.90
N GLN A 479 -12.28 -18.77 29.38
CA GLN A 479 -13.66 -19.26 29.43
C GLN A 479 -13.87 -20.56 28.62
N LEU A 480 -12.98 -20.87 27.69
CA LEU A 480 -13.01 -22.10 26.89
C LEU A 480 -12.69 -23.35 27.69
N ASP A 481 -11.85 -23.27 28.71
CA ASP A 481 -11.46 -24.43 29.52
C ASP A 481 -12.67 -25.12 30.21
N PHE A 482 -13.78 -24.40 30.35
CA PHE A 482 -15.03 -24.93 30.90
C PHE A 482 -15.93 -25.62 29.87
N MET A 483 -15.77 -25.32 28.57
CA MET A 483 -16.77 -25.72 27.56
C MET A 483 -16.38 -26.93 26.69
N THR A 484 -15.10 -27.30 26.57
CA THR A 484 -14.73 -28.34 25.59
C THR A 484 -13.58 -29.27 26.03
N GLN A 485 -13.89 -30.27 26.86
CA GLN A 485 -12.97 -31.39 27.09
C GLN A 485 -12.66 -32.21 25.81
N GLN A 486 -13.44 -32.06 24.75
CA GLN A 486 -13.34 -32.83 23.51
C GLN A 486 -12.30 -32.31 22.52
N HIS A 487 -11.85 -31.03 22.62
CA HIS A 487 -10.88 -30.41 21.71
C HIS A 487 -9.49 -30.20 22.34
N ARG A 488 -9.27 -30.66 23.58
CA ARG A 488 -7.97 -30.58 24.29
C ARG A 488 -6.78 -31.25 23.61
N GLN A 489 -7.01 -32.07 22.58
CA GLN A 489 -5.92 -32.75 21.86
C GLN A 489 -5.27 -31.87 20.78
N THR A 490 -5.91 -30.77 20.34
CA THR A 490 -5.38 -29.90 19.29
C THR A 490 -4.69 -28.64 19.81
N TYR A 491 -5.07 -28.17 20.99
CA TYR A 491 -4.46 -27.01 21.64
C TYR A 491 -4.01 -27.43 23.05
N GLN A 492 -2.69 -27.68 23.22
CA GLN A 492 -2.10 -27.72 24.55
C GLN A 492 -2.49 -26.40 25.25
N GLU A 493 -3.17 -26.51 26.40
CA GLU A 493 -3.62 -25.45 27.30
C GLU A 493 -3.47 -24.03 26.80
N ALA A 494 -4.47 -23.15 26.98
CA ALA A 494 -4.45 -21.75 26.56
C ALA A 494 -3.21 -21.01 27.08
N SER A 495 -2.05 -21.31 26.48
CA SER A 495 -0.76 -20.76 26.90
C SER A 495 -0.68 -19.29 26.47
N PRO A 496 0.07 -18.47 27.21
CA PRO A 496 0.37 -17.10 26.81
C PRO A 496 0.96 -17.02 25.39
N GLU A 497 1.77 -18.00 25.01
CA GLU A 497 2.39 -18.10 23.67
C GLU A 497 1.35 -18.31 22.58
N PHE A 498 0.36 -19.18 22.83
CA PHE A 498 -0.75 -19.41 21.89
C PHE A 498 -1.60 -18.16 21.69
N LEU A 499 -1.91 -17.42 22.78
CA LEU A 499 -2.63 -16.15 22.67
C LEU A 499 -1.83 -15.16 21.80
N CYS A 500 -0.53 -14.98 22.08
CA CYS A 500 0.32 -14.12 21.26
C CYS A 500 0.35 -14.58 19.81
N PHE A 501 0.48 -15.89 19.55
CA PHE A 501 0.42 -16.46 18.20
C PHE A 501 -0.85 -16.05 17.46
N VAL A 502 -2.02 -16.11 18.10
CA VAL A 502 -3.28 -15.66 17.50
C VAL A 502 -3.27 -14.16 17.28
N LEU A 503 -2.83 -13.36 18.27
CA LEU A 503 -2.84 -11.90 18.17
C LEU A 503 -1.92 -11.36 17.07
N VAL A 504 -0.84 -12.06 16.75
CA VAL A 504 0.04 -11.72 15.64
C VAL A 504 -0.30 -12.48 14.35
N ALA A 505 -1.44 -13.18 14.31
CA ALA A 505 -1.88 -13.99 13.16
C ALA A 505 -0.83 -15.02 12.69
N GLY A 506 -0.01 -15.54 13.60
CA GLY A 506 1.08 -16.47 13.30
C GLY A 506 2.25 -15.85 12.53
N LEU A 507 2.38 -14.54 12.50
CA LEU A 507 3.27 -13.79 11.63
C LEU A 507 4.09 -12.75 12.36
N SER A 508 5.34 -12.59 11.92
CA SER A 508 6.20 -11.47 12.31
C SER A 508 5.73 -10.15 11.71
N SER A 509 6.35 -9.05 12.09
CA SER A 509 6.08 -7.70 11.51
C SER A 509 6.37 -7.63 10.01
N ASN A 510 7.18 -8.53 9.47
CA ASN A 510 7.53 -8.61 8.06
C ASN A 510 6.62 -9.58 7.28
N GLY A 511 5.61 -10.17 7.94
CA GLY A 511 4.69 -11.12 7.33
C GLY A 511 5.26 -12.54 7.12
N HIS A 512 6.38 -12.86 7.76
CA HIS A 512 6.92 -14.23 7.76
C HIS A 512 6.35 -15.05 8.92
N PRO A 513 6.24 -16.39 8.81
CA PRO A 513 5.86 -17.23 9.92
C PRO A 513 6.76 -17.00 11.13
N ILE A 514 6.16 -17.03 12.31
CA ILE A 514 6.87 -16.95 13.57
C ILE A 514 7.83 -18.13 13.69
N ARG A 515 9.05 -17.85 14.16
CA ARG A 515 10.08 -18.85 14.44
C ARG A 515 10.15 -19.16 15.94
N ASP A 516 10.70 -20.31 16.31
CA ASP A 516 10.80 -20.79 17.69
C ASP A 516 11.37 -19.76 18.67
N TYR A 517 12.34 -18.92 18.23
CA TYR A 517 12.92 -17.90 19.10
C TYR A 517 11.97 -16.70 19.35
N GLU A 518 11.03 -16.45 18.44
CA GLU A 518 10.02 -15.40 18.61
C GLU A 518 8.98 -15.81 19.63
N GLU A 519 8.70 -17.10 19.78
CA GLU A 519 7.82 -17.62 20.85
C GLU A 519 8.36 -17.31 22.24
N LEU A 520 9.68 -17.35 22.42
CA LEU A 520 10.29 -16.95 23.70
C LEU A 520 10.03 -15.48 24.02
N PHE A 521 10.03 -14.59 23.02
CA PHE A 521 9.68 -13.18 23.22
C PHE A 521 8.22 -13.02 23.63
N HIS A 522 7.32 -13.83 23.11
CA HIS A 522 5.91 -13.81 23.48
C HIS A 522 5.69 -14.09 24.97
N ALA A 523 6.31 -15.13 25.51
CA ALA A 523 6.26 -15.46 26.93
C ALA A 523 6.83 -14.33 27.81
N GLN A 524 7.97 -13.77 27.41
CA GLN A 524 8.62 -12.67 28.12
C GLN A 524 7.76 -11.39 28.07
N TYR A 525 7.13 -11.09 26.93
CA TYR A 525 6.22 -9.96 26.76
C TYR A 525 5.00 -10.09 27.68
N MET A 526 4.36 -11.25 27.72
CA MET A 526 3.23 -11.50 28.60
C MET A 526 3.59 -11.29 30.08
N ALA A 527 4.77 -11.76 30.49
CA ALA A 527 5.27 -11.53 31.84
C ALA A 527 5.59 -10.05 32.14
N LEU A 528 5.96 -9.26 31.12
CA LEU A 528 6.13 -7.81 31.25
C LEU A 528 4.78 -7.09 31.41
N LEU A 529 3.76 -7.49 30.66
CA LEU A 529 2.42 -6.93 30.76
C LEU A 529 1.82 -7.21 32.15
N ASP A 530 1.96 -8.41 32.67
CA ASP A 530 1.48 -8.75 34.02
C ASP A 530 2.12 -7.84 35.10
N ARG A 531 3.43 -7.58 35.00
CA ARG A 531 4.15 -6.66 35.90
C ARG A 531 3.76 -5.19 35.71
N ALA A 532 3.50 -4.77 34.46
CA ALA A 532 3.07 -3.40 34.18
C ALA A 532 1.70 -3.09 34.77
N GLU A 533 0.85 -4.10 34.87
CA GLU A 533 -0.48 -3.99 35.47
C GLU A 533 -0.43 -3.90 37.01
N ASP A 534 0.48 -4.65 37.65
CA ASP A 534 0.67 -4.61 39.11
C ASP A 534 1.21 -3.26 39.56
N ASP A 535 2.21 -2.70 38.90
CA ASP A 535 2.75 -1.36 39.19
C ASP A 535 3.43 -0.72 37.94
N PRO A 536 2.66 -0.03 37.08
CA PRO A 536 3.20 0.58 35.86
C PRO A 536 4.24 1.67 36.10
N PHE A 537 4.26 2.27 37.30
CA PHE A 537 5.22 3.33 37.65
C PHE A 537 6.58 2.78 38.10
N ARG A 538 6.65 1.54 38.55
CA ARG A 538 7.89 0.87 38.97
C ARG A 538 8.53 0.05 37.86
N LEU A 539 7.88 -0.11 36.72
CA LEU A 539 8.46 -0.86 35.60
C LEU A 539 9.69 -0.13 35.06
N SER A 540 10.86 -0.67 35.33
CA SER A 540 12.12 -0.23 34.71
C SER A 540 12.33 -0.99 33.38
N LEU A 541 12.38 -0.28 32.28
CA LEU A 541 12.65 -0.84 30.96
C LEU A 541 14.14 -0.70 30.63
N ASP A 542 14.89 -1.78 30.81
CA ASP A 542 16.21 -1.94 30.21
C ASP A 542 16.12 -2.20 28.69
N ASP A 543 17.22 -2.16 27.99
CA ASP A 543 17.25 -2.31 26.52
C ASP A 543 16.70 -3.67 26.07
N ARG A 544 16.88 -4.73 26.86
CA ARG A 544 16.33 -6.06 26.56
C ARG A 544 14.82 -6.10 26.62
N LYS A 545 14.21 -5.46 27.63
CA LYS A 545 12.75 -5.38 27.73
C LYS A 545 12.14 -4.55 26.60
N LYS A 546 12.81 -3.45 26.22
CA LYS A 546 12.38 -2.65 25.07
C LYS A 546 12.40 -3.46 23.76
N GLU A 547 13.45 -4.26 23.57
CA GLU A 547 13.57 -5.16 22.42
C GLU A 547 12.40 -6.16 22.37
N ILE A 548 12.07 -6.78 23.51
CA ILE A 548 10.95 -7.73 23.63
C ILE A 548 9.62 -7.04 23.28
N ILE A 549 9.35 -5.87 23.87
CA ILE A 549 8.13 -5.12 23.61
C ILE A 549 8.02 -4.77 22.13
N ALA A 550 9.09 -4.23 21.54
CA ALA A 550 9.09 -3.87 20.11
C ALA A 550 8.86 -5.07 19.20
N ALA A 551 9.50 -6.20 19.49
CA ALA A 551 9.40 -7.42 18.68
C ALA A 551 7.99 -8.01 18.69
N VAL A 552 7.22 -7.84 19.77
CA VAL A 552 5.88 -8.41 19.93
C VAL A 552 4.77 -7.40 19.62
N GLU A 553 4.89 -6.14 20.09
CA GLU A 553 3.83 -5.14 19.87
C GLU A 553 3.72 -4.71 18.39
N ALA A 554 4.81 -4.68 17.65
CA ALA A 554 4.74 -4.31 16.23
C ALA A 554 3.91 -5.30 15.40
N PRO A 555 4.10 -6.63 15.49
CA PRO A 555 3.19 -7.60 14.87
C PRO A 555 1.76 -7.52 15.40
N ILE A 556 1.54 -7.42 16.73
CA ILE A 556 0.19 -7.30 17.30
C ILE A 556 -0.51 -6.07 16.72
N TYR A 557 0.15 -4.93 16.71
CA TYR A 557 -0.40 -3.71 16.13
C TYR A 557 -0.74 -3.90 14.64
N LEU A 558 0.16 -4.51 13.88
CA LEU A 558 -0.04 -4.73 12.45
C LEU A 558 -1.26 -5.64 12.17
N TRP A 559 -1.41 -6.72 12.92
CA TRP A 559 -2.38 -7.77 12.63
C TRP A 559 -3.68 -7.66 13.43
N SER A 560 -3.63 -7.17 14.67
CA SER A 560 -4.78 -7.15 15.57
C SER A 560 -5.41 -5.78 15.79
N SER A 561 -4.68 -4.65 15.62
CA SER A 561 -5.23 -3.31 15.96
C SER A 561 -6.50 -2.96 15.19
N LYS A 562 -6.75 -3.65 14.08
CA LYS A 562 -7.88 -3.43 13.19
C LYS A 562 -8.80 -4.64 13.07
N ARG A 563 -8.65 -5.61 13.98
CA ARG A 563 -9.46 -6.82 14.07
C ARG A 563 -9.95 -7.02 15.50
N LEU A 564 -11.00 -7.78 15.65
CA LEU A 564 -11.50 -8.22 16.95
C LEU A 564 -10.89 -9.58 17.27
N PHE A 565 -10.42 -9.76 18.48
CA PHE A 565 -10.17 -11.10 19.01
C PHE A 565 -11.51 -11.73 19.38
N GLY A 566 -11.73 -12.98 18.98
CA GLY A 566 -12.99 -13.65 19.23
C GLY A 566 -12.82 -15.13 19.51
N ILE A 567 -13.90 -15.72 19.97
CA ILE A 567 -14.05 -17.15 20.21
C ILE A 567 -15.27 -17.66 19.47
N THR A 568 -15.14 -18.81 18.89
CA THR A 568 -16.21 -19.50 18.17
C THR A 568 -16.96 -20.49 19.07
N LYS A 569 -18.11 -20.96 18.64
CA LYS A 569 -18.92 -21.98 19.37
C LYS A 569 -18.18 -23.28 19.65
N SER A 570 -17.31 -23.71 18.73
CA SER A 570 -16.50 -24.90 18.95
C SER A 570 -15.23 -24.63 19.79
N GLY A 571 -15.02 -23.38 20.22
CA GLY A 571 -13.90 -23.03 21.08
C GLY A 571 -12.62 -22.61 20.35
N ARG A 572 -12.68 -22.21 19.06
CA ARG A 572 -11.53 -21.68 18.34
C ARG A 572 -11.28 -20.23 18.70
N ALA A 573 -10.03 -19.90 18.97
CA ALA A 573 -9.57 -18.51 19.03
C ALA A 573 -9.35 -17.97 17.62
N VAL A 574 -9.84 -16.76 17.34
CA VAL A 574 -9.85 -16.18 15.99
C VAL A 574 -9.61 -14.67 16.01
N LEU A 575 -9.03 -14.14 14.91
CA LEU A 575 -9.12 -12.71 14.62
C LEU A 575 -10.16 -12.50 13.50
N VAL A 576 -11.09 -11.61 13.74
CA VAL A 576 -12.22 -11.35 12.86
C VAL A 576 -12.32 -9.86 12.50
N PRO A 577 -12.93 -9.50 11.37
CA PRO A 577 -13.03 -8.11 10.96
C PRO A 577 -13.84 -7.25 11.94
N PRO A 578 -13.60 -5.92 11.94
CA PRO A 578 -14.40 -4.98 12.72
C PRO A 578 -15.89 -5.12 12.44
N GLY A 579 -16.72 -4.93 13.46
CA GLY A 579 -18.17 -5.06 13.33
C GLY A 579 -18.69 -6.50 13.42
N THR A 580 -17.83 -7.51 13.51
CA THR A 580 -18.24 -8.89 13.80
C THR A 580 -18.91 -8.99 15.15
N ARG A 581 -19.95 -9.82 15.27
CA ARG A 581 -20.74 -10.05 16.49
C ARG A 581 -21.15 -11.52 16.63
N GLN A 582 -21.65 -11.86 17.80
CA GLN A 582 -22.21 -13.18 18.06
C GLN A 582 -23.20 -13.59 16.96
N GLY A 583 -23.07 -14.81 16.49
CA GLY A 583 -23.92 -15.39 15.46
C GLY A 583 -23.39 -15.25 14.03
N ASP A 584 -22.40 -14.39 13.78
CA ASP A 584 -21.74 -14.31 12.46
C ASP A 584 -21.02 -15.64 12.16
N ARG A 585 -20.94 -16.01 10.89
CA ARG A 585 -20.36 -17.30 10.47
C ARG A 585 -18.98 -17.11 9.88
N ILE A 586 -18.09 -18.00 10.23
CA ILE A 586 -16.78 -18.14 9.61
C ILE A 586 -16.87 -19.24 8.58
N VAL A 587 -16.57 -18.91 7.34
CA VAL A 587 -16.64 -19.84 6.21
C VAL A 587 -15.33 -19.83 5.44
N LEU A 588 -14.98 -20.95 4.81
CA LEU A 588 -13.86 -21.06 3.91
C LEU A 588 -14.39 -21.15 2.47
N PRO A 589 -14.24 -20.12 1.65
CA PRO A 589 -14.66 -20.18 0.26
C PRO A 589 -13.83 -21.19 -0.54
N ALA A 590 -14.48 -21.92 -1.44
CA ALA A 590 -13.76 -22.71 -2.43
C ALA A 590 -12.84 -21.79 -3.24
N TYR A 591 -11.65 -22.27 -3.57
CA TYR A 591 -10.60 -21.51 -4.27
C TYR A 591 -9.99 -20.33 -3.48
N SER A 592 -10.37 -20.13 -2.20
CA SER A 592 -9.74 -19.13 -1.33
C SER A 592 -8.70 -19.76 -0.42
N GLY A 593 -7.62 -19.04 -0.14
CA GLY A 593 -6.63 -19.40 0.88
C GLY A 593 -6.97 -18.89 2.28
N VAL A 594 -8.01 -18.05 2.40
CA VAL A 594 -8.30 -17.31 3.64
C VAL A 594 -9.78 -17.47 4.00
N PRO A 595 -10.11 -17.83 5.26
CA PRO A 595 -11.48 -17.80 5.76
C PRO A 595 -12.05 -16.37 5.76
N VAL A 596 -13.37 -16.27 5.62
CA VAL A 596 -14.09 -15.00 5.67
C VAL A 596 -15.26 -15.05 6.64
N VAL A 597 -15.67 -13.90 7.13
CA VAL A 597 -16.84 -13.76 8.01
C VAL A 597 -18.05 -13.30 7.21
N LEU A 598 -19.14 -14.03 7.35
CA LEU A 598 -20.43 -13.73 6.74
C LEU A 598 -21.48 -13.44 7.81
N ARG A 599 -22.21 -12.35 7.65
CA ARG A 599 -23.42 -12.03 8.43
C ARG A 599 -24.64 -12.48 7.67
N ARG A 600 -25.48 -13.29 8.28
CA ARG A 600 -26.77 -13.70 7.69
C ARG A 600 -27.77 -12.55 7.64
N ASN A 601 -28.44 -12.44 6.52
CA ASN A 601 -29.62 -11.61 6.41
C ASN A 601 -30.82 -12.31 7.05
N SER A 602 -31.63 -11.56 7.81
CA SER A 602 -32.80 -12.10 8.52
C SER A 602 -33.76 -12.80 7.55
N GLY A 603 -34.08 -14.07 7.82
CA GLY A 603 -35.12 -14.82 7.12
C GLY A 603 -34.65 -15.78 6.01
N LYS A 604 -33.37 -15.76 5.59
CA LYS A 604 -32.89 -16.64 4.52
C LYS A 604 -31.62 -17.43 4.93
N ARG A 605 -31.66 -18.74 4.72
CA ARG A 605 -30.63 -19.66 5.24
C ARG A 605 -29.24 -19.43 4.63
N CYS A 606 -29.15 -18.95 3.41
CA CYS A 606 -27.88 -18.83 2.67
C CYS A 606 -27.70 -17.44 2.03
N GLU A 607 -28.40 -16.40 2.52
CA GLU A 607 -28.14 -15.02 2.08
C GLU A 607 -27.40 -14.26 3.18
N GLY A 608 -26.40 -13.47 2.78
CA GLY A 608 -25.56 -12.75 3.74
C GLY A 608 -24.75 -11.61 3.15
N THR A 609 -24.11 -10.91 4.06
CA THR A 609 -23.20 -9.80 3.80
C THR A 609 -21.79 -10.25 4.17
N LEU A 610 -20.82 -10.02 3.29
CA LEU A 610 -19.41 -10.28 3.57
C LEU A 610 -18.87 -9.16 4.47
N LEU A 611 -18.26 -9.54 5.59
CA LEU A 611 -17.66 -8.58 6.54
C LEU A 611 -16.17 -8.38 6.30
N GLY A 612 -15.46 -9.40 5.83
CA GLY A 612 -14.02 -9.39 5.59
C GLY A 612 -13.37 -10.73 5.92
N GLU A 613 -12.06 -10.75 5.92
CA GLU A 613 -11.26 -11.95 6.18
C GLU A 613 -11.11 -12.25 7.69
N ALA A 614 -10.92 -13.54 8.02
CA ALA A 614 -10.65 -14.02 9.36
C ALA A 614 -9.35 -14.81 9.43
N PHE A 615 -8.64 -14.69 10.55
CA PHE A 615 -7.55 -15.60 10.90
C PHE A 615 -8.09 -16.71 11.81
N VAL A 616 -7.92 -17.95 11.38
CA VAL A 616 -8.32 -19.16 12.12
C VAL A 616 -7.12 -20.10 12.10
N PRO A 617 -6.40 -20.28 13.22
CA PRO A 617 -5.10 -20.95 13.26
C PRO A 617 -5.04 -22.31 12.56
N ASP A 618 -5.93 -23.24 12.91
CA ASP A 618 -5.97 -24.60 12.37
C ASP A 618 -6.37 -24.67 10.88
N VAL A 619 -7.13 -23.66 10.41
CA VAL A 619 -7.50 -23.56 8.99
C VAL A 619 -6.33 -23.00 8.20
N MET A 620 -5.71 -21.93 8.70
CA MET A 620 -4.60 -21.25 8.04
C MET A 620 -3.34 -22.12 7.97
N SER A 621 -3.07 -22.95 8.99
CA SER A 621 -1.97 -23.94 8.98
C SER A 621 -2.21 -25.10 8.00
N GLY A 622 -3.41 -25.23 7.45
CA GLY A 622 -3.82 -26.32 6.59
C GLY A 622 -4.15 -27.64 7.33
N GLU A 623 -4.09 -27.64 8.65
CA GLU A 623 -4.40 -28.79 9.48
C GLU A 623 -5.88 -29.19 9.35
N TYR A 624 -6.77 -28.22 9.44
CA TYR A 624 -8.20 -28.42 9.22
C TYR A 624 -8.50 -29.10 7.88
N VAL A 625 -7.89 -28.65 6.81
CA VAL A 625 -8.09 -29.23 5.46
C VAL A 625 -7.48 -30.63 5.37
N ARG A 626 -6.38 -30.89 6.05
CA ARG A 626 -5.76 -32.23 6.14
C ARG A 626 -6.68 -33.22 6.83
N VAL A 627 -7.21 -32.86 8.01
CA VAL A 627 -8.18 -33.65 8.76
C VAL A 627 -9.46 -33.85 7.95
N PHE A 628 -9.93 -32.78 7.32
CA PHE A 628 -11.11 -32.82 6.46
C PHE A 628 -10.92 -33.79 5.28
N LYS A 629 -9.81 -33.73 4.55
CA LYS A 629 -9.49 -34.68 3.46
C LYS A 629 -9.42 -36.10 3.96
N THR A 630 -8.79 -36.35 5.11
CA THR A 630 -8.66 -37.73 5.66
C THR A 630 -10.00 -38.31 6.05
N ASN A 631 -10.89 -37.51 6.61
CA ASN A 631 -12.22 -37.99 7.04
C ASN A 631 -13.19 -38.13 5.86
N TYR A 632 -13.14 -37.27 4.84
CA TYR A 632 -14.09 -37.29 3.73
C TYR A 632 -13.63 -38.11 2.51
N LEU A 633 -12.31 -38.29 2.30
CA LEU A 633 -11.85 -39.24 1.27
C LEU A 633 -12.11 -40.74 1.61
N ARG A 634 -12.42 -41.03 2.88
CA ARG A 634 -12.85 -42.38 3.31
C ARG A 634 -14.36 -42.61 3.15
N ILE A 635 -15.14 -41.55 2.96
CA ILE A 635 -16.58 -41.57 2.75
C ILE A 635 -16.79 -41.03 1.35
N GLU A 636 -17.40 -41.79 0.44
CA GLU A 636 -17.68 -41.39 -0.95
C GLU A 636 -18.58 -40.14 -1.09
N GLU A 637 -18.93 -39.48 0.00
CA GLU A 637 -19.72 -38.27 0.05
C GLU A 637 -18.78 -37.03 0.02
N SER A 638 -18.88 -36.25 -1.06
CA SER A 638 -18.28 -34.91 -1.14
C SER A 638 -18.76 -34.05 0.03
N PRO A 639 -17.88 -33.23 0.66
CA PRO A 639 -18.32 -32.29 1.69
C PRO A 639 -19.49 -31.46 1.19
N SER A 640 -20.48 -31.26 2.04
CA SER A 640 -21.63 -30.43 1.72
C SER A 640 -21.16 -28.96 1.69
N PHE A 641 -20.82 -28.48 0.50
CA PHE A 641 -20.64 -27.04 0.31
C PHE A 641 -21.98 -26.33 0.47
N ALA A 642 -22.05 -25.42 1.41
CA ALA A 642 -23.16 -24.48 1.43
C ALA A 642 -22.90 -23.39 0.39
N VAL A 643 -23.87 -23.10 -0.45
CA VAL A 643 -23.78 -22.00 -1.41
C VAL A 643 -24.37 -20.75 -0.77
N TYR A 644 -23.52 -19.76 -0.56
CA TYR A 644 -23.94 -18.48 -0.02
C TYR A 644 -24.21 -17.48 -1.13
N MET A 645 -25.30 -16.72 -0.99
CA MET A 645 -25.70 -15.61 -1.86
C MET A 645 -25.30 -14.32 -1.15
N ILE A 646 -24.27 -13.64 -1.63
CA ILE A 646 -23.68 -12.48 -0.97
C ILE A 646 -24.08 -11.22 -1.75
N SER A 647 -24.81 -10.33 -1.10
CA SER A 647 -25.28 -9.05 -1.65
C SER A 647 -24.37 -7.88 -1.29
#